data_c4ea4d5002d167bf02eac7d446d4731c
#
_entry.id   c4ea4d5002d167bf02eac7d446d4731c
#
_cell.length_a   1.000
_cell.length_b   1.000
_cell.length_c   1.000
_cell.angle_alpha   90.00
_cell.angle_beta   90.00
_cell.angle_gamma   90.00
#
_symmetry.space_group_name_H-M   'P 1'
#
loop_
_entity.id
_entity.type
_entity.pdbx_description
1 polymer ?
#
loop_
_entity_poly.entity_id
_entity_poly.type
_entity_poly.pdbx_seq_one_letter_code
_entity_poly.pdbx_strand_id
1 'polypeptide(L)'
;MPKNKQVTTSKGNTLRALLCATLAVSSHALASEQQQGADQTIQKGPVEWPYVNTGLPSDPQLEQLLDQILARMTLGQKVAQMIQPEIGYLSVAQMRKYGFGSYLNGGNTAPYGKKRASAELWLKYADEMYQASVDASQDGSRIPTIWGTDAMHGHSNVYGATLFPHNIGLGAANDPELIHRIGVATAKEVAATGIEWSFAPTVAVVRDDRWGRTYESYSEDPAIVKAYAGQMVSGLQGTLGKDFLQGYGRIATAKHFVGDGGTEKGIDRGDTLIDEQGLRDIHAAGYMTAIQAGVQSVMASFNSWNGVRLHGHKYLLTDVLKNQMGFDGFVVSDWNAHKFVEGCDLEQCAAAINAGVDVLMVPEHFEAFYHNTIRQVEQGLIPQSRIDDAVRRFLRAKIRWGLLQRGKPSERPESLQQFNSEAHKLLAREAVRKSLVLLKNNQNILPLSAKSRVLVAGDGADAIAKQAGGWSVSWQGTDNTNDDFPNATSIYQGIRQQVEASGGQVELAVDGRYRNKPDVAVVVIGENPYAEWFGDIQQLEYQHGNKQDLALLKQLKQQGIPVVTVFLTGRPLWTNKEINASDAFVVAWLPGSEGQGVADVLLADKEGKARYDFQGKLSFSWPRYDHQFVLNKGDKDYDPLFAYGYGLTYADQTQLGVFSEKSTAQVSDSGHDGVEPLLLRNLAPGMAWLLTDSSSAHSSAATGLITTPFGVSADGQSLVMQSVNLSFQEDGRQFRWNSTDDASVRLRYVQSANSVHSGAKYLRFSLRFDQQVPATLQLGALCDVQGQCLRQLSLAEPLAHFKPGLWHTVELALGCAGQKNLASGLKDALVLRSKGQHSLALADIVLLTQNAEPQAETQSLRLECGAELAK
;
A
#
# COMPACT_ATOMS: atom_id res chain seq x y z
N MET A 1 -79.22 9.97 -1.55
CA MET A 1 -80.55 9.33 -1.84
C MET A 1 -80.58 9.00 -3.31
N PRO A 2 -81.11 7.89 -3.71
CA PRO A 2 -80.84 6.49 -3.35
C PRO A 2 -80.87 5.54 -4.55
N LYS A 3 -80.58 4.25 -4.22
CA LYS A 3 -81.23 3.00 -4.76
C LYS A 3 -80.46 2.27 -5.92
N ASN A 4 -79.89 1.16 -5.58
CA ASN A 4 -80.41 -0.24 -5.47
C ASN A 4 -80.91 -0.89 -6.75
N LYS A 5 -80.34 -2.01 -7.10
CA LYS A 5 -80.85 -3.40 -7.14
C LYS A 5 -80.13 -4.23 -8.19
N GLN A 6 -79.50 -5.30 -7.80
CA GLN A 6 -79.88 -6.69 -7.66
C GLN A 6 -79.89 -7.52 -8.98
N VAL A 7 -79.10 -8.58 -8.98
CA VAL A 7 -79.34 -9.99 -9.03
C VAL A 7 -79.66 -10.58 -10.42
N THR A 8 -78.87 -11.56 -10.91
CA THR A 8 -79.18 -12.99 -10.94
C THR A 8 -78.13 -13.82 -11.65
N THR A 9 -77.71 -14.82 -10.92
CA THR A 9 -77.35 -16.25 -11.20
C THR A 9 -77.22 -16.76 -12.64
N SER A 10 -76.10 -17.52 -12.87
CA SER A 10 -76.14 -18.83 -13.54
C SER A 10 -74.97 -19.70 -13.18
N LYS A 11 -75.27 -20.95 -12.76
CA LYS A 11 -74.39 -22.04 -12.40
C LYS A 11 -73.74 -22.66 -13.65
N GLY A 12 -72.48 -23.10 -13.48
CA GLY A 12 -71.95 -24.17 -14.33
C GLY A 12 -70.44 -24.08 -14.59
N ASN A 13 -69.74 -25.09 -14.05
CA ASN A 13 -68.35 -25.53 -14.28
C ASN A 13 -67.35 -25.32 -13.20
N THR A 14 -67.60 -25.99 -12.09
CA THR A 14 -66.60 -26.36 -11.07
C THR A 14 -66.28 -27.86 -11.26
N LEU A 15 -65.23 -28.19 -12.02
CA LEU A 15 -64.56 -29.52 -11.88
C LEU A 15 -63.22 -29.64 -12.62
N ARG A 16 -62.62 -28.56 -13.10
CA ARG A 16 -61.30 -28.66 -13.73
C ARG A 16 -60.21 -27.71 -13.14
N ALA A 17 -60.53 -26.98 -12.08
CA ALA A 17 -59.63 -26.02 -11.42
C ALA A 17 -58.99 -26.57 -10.13
N LEU A 18 -59.29 -27.80 -9.71
CA LEU A 18 -58.79 -28.35 -8.44
C LEU A 18 -57.55 -29.26 -8.53
N LEU A 19 -57.03 -29.56 -9.76
CA LEU A 19 -55.83 -30.39 -9.90
C LEU A 19 -54.54 -29.60 -10.25
N CYS A 20 -54.62 -28.30 -10.56
CA CYS A 20 -53.46 -27.45 -10.78
C CYS A 20 -53.07 -26.57 -9.56
N ALA A 21 -53.92 -26.53 -8.53
CA ALA A 21 -53.63 -25.73 -7.31
C ALA A 21 -52.82 -26.46 -6.24
N THR A 22 -52.75 -27.81 -6.32
CA THR A 22 -52.02 -28.61 -5.32
C THR A 22 -50.52 -28.87 -5.66
N LEU A 23 -50.10 -28.56 -6.88
CA LEU A 23 -48.68 -28.63 -7.28
C LEU A 23 -47.94 -27.29 -7.20
N ALA A 24 -48.65 -26.19 -7.07
CA ALA A 24 -48.06 -24.86 -6.91
C ALA A 24 -47.82 -24.46 -5.43
N VAL A 25 -48.47 -25.15 -4.49
CA VAL A 25 -48.30 -24.89 -3.05
C VAL A 25 -47.10 -25.66 -2.46
N SER A 26 -46.66 -26.74 -3.07
CA SER A 26 -45.49 -27.52 -2.60
C SER A 26 -44.16 -26.97 -3.07
N SER A 27 -44.12 -26.15 -4.13
CA SER A 27 -42.88 -25.48 -4.55
C SER A 27 -42.65 -24.11 -3.90
N HIS A 28 -43.69 -23.53 -3.27
CA HIS A 28 -43.53 -22.28 -2.50
C HIS A 28 -43.17 -22.51 -1.02
N ALA A 29 -43.45 -23.69 -0.46
CA ALA A 29 -43.09 -24.04 0.90
C ALA A 29 -41.63 -24.48 1.04
N LEU A 30 -40.99 -24.95 -0.03
CA LEU A 30 -39.54 -25.30 -0.04
C LEU A 30 -38.63 -24.12 -0.37
N ALA A 31 -39.19 -23.04 -0.99
CA ALA A 31 -38.45 -21.80 -1.22
C ALA A 31 -38.54 -20.78 -0.06
N SER A 32 -39.49 -20.95 0.87
CA SER A 32 -39.62 -20.08 2.04
C SER A 32 -38.82 -20.55 3.27
N GLU A 33 -38.42 -21.84 3.33
CA GLU A 33 -37.53 -22.31 4.41
C GLU A 33 -36.04 -22.09 4.16
N GLN A 34 -35.62 -21.81 2.94
CA GLN A 34 -34.24 -21.42 2.66
C GLN A 34 -34.01 -19.89 2.68
N GLN A 35 -35.06 -19.08 2.76
CA GLN A 35 -34.98 -17.62 2.91
C GLN A 35 -35.21 -17.11 4.35
N GLN A 36 -35.53 -17.96 5.31
CA GLN A 36 -35.73 -17.54 6.71
C GLN A 36 -34.46 -17.64 7.57
N GLY A 37 -33.32 -18.00 6.99
CA GLY A 37 -32.03 -18.04 7.69
C GLY A 37 -31.14 -16.78 7.53
N ALA A 38 -31.54 -15.78 6.73
CA ALA A 38 -30.70 -14.63 6.42
C ALA A 38 -31.33 -13.26 6.71
N ASP A 39 -32.53 -13.20 7.33
CA ASP A 39 -33.19 -11.90 7.55
C ASP A 39 -33.66 -11.75 9.00
N GLN A 40 -32.70 -11.69 9.91
CA GLN A 40 -32.82 -11.01 11.21
C GLN A 40 -31.74 -9.92 11.32
N THR A 41 -31.59 -9.10 10.30
CA THR A 41 -31.08 -7.75 10.51
C THR A 41 -32.17 -6.93 11.20
N ILE A 42 -31.97 -6.70 12.47
CA ILE A 42 -32.68 -5.66 13.23
C ILE A 42 -32.60 -4.40 12.36
N GLN A 43 -33.70 -3.95 11.78
CA GLN A 43 -33.83 -2.63 11.17
C GLN A 43 -33.62 -1.59 12.27
N LYS A 44 -32.39 -1.31 12.64
CA LYS A 44 -32.03 -0.07 13.29
C LYS A 44 -32.41 1.04 12.31
N GLY A 45 -33.05 2.07 12.77
CA GLY A 45 -33.32 3.25 11.95
C GLY A 45 -32.04 3.79 11.29
N PRO A 46 -32.14 4.67 10.30
CA PRO A 46 -30.99 5.19 9.60
C PRO A 46 -29.95 5.71 10.60
N VAL A 47 -28.69 5.33 10.41
CA VAL A 47 -27.58 5.80 11.25
C VAL A 47 -27.43 7.30 11.02
N GLU A 48 -27.52 8.08 12.07
CA GLU A 48 -27.33 9.53 11.99
C GLU A 48 -25.81 9.84 11.97
N TRP A 49 -25.36 10.50 10.90
CA TRP A 49 -24.00 11.00 10.81
C TRP A 49 -23.92 12.43 11.35
N PRO A 50 -22.99 12.71 12.27
CA PRO A 50 -22.95 14.01 12.91
C PRO A 50 -22.53 15.10 11.93
N TYR A 51 -23.23 16.22 11.92
CA TYR A 51 -22.77 17.42 11.23
C TYR A 51 -21.52 17.96 11.92
N VAL A 52 -20.46 18.20 11.14
CA VAL A 52 -19.19 18.76 11.64
C VAL A 52 -19.09 20.23 11.25
N ASN A 53 -19.15 21.09 12.24
CA ASN A 53 -18.90 22.51 12.00
C ASN A 53 -17.38 22.72 11.73
N THR A 54 -17.03 23.07 10.51
CA THR A 54 -15.65 23.31 10.10
C THR A 54 -15.05 24.59 10.70
N GLY A 55 -15.87 25.48 11.22
CA GLY A 55 -15.41 26.80 11.67
C GLY A 55 -14.89 27.72 10.54
N LEU A 56 -14.96 27.26 9.29
CA LEU A 56 -14.62 28.11 8.14
C LEU A 56 -15.65 29.22 8.01
N PRO A 57 -15.22 30.49 7.91
CA PRO A 57 -16.15 31.60 7.73
C PRO A 57 -16.82 31.51 6.36
N SER A 58 -18.09 31.90 6.31
CA SER A 58 -18.76 32.14 5.05
C SER A 58 -18.05 33.27 4.32
N ASP A 59 -17.71 33.06 3.04
CA ASP A 59 -17.07 34.04 2.17
C ASP A 59 -17.95 34.31 0.92
N PRO A 60 -18.89 35.23 1.00
CA PRO A 60 -19.76 35.57 -0.13
C PRO A 60 -19.00 36.12 -1.32
N GLN A 61 -17.84 36.77 -1.11
CA GLN A 61 -17.02 37.31 -2.20
C GLN A 61 -16.36 36.20 -2.98
N LEU A 62 -15.86 35.15 -2.28
CA LEU A 62 -15.34 33.94 -2.89
C LEU A 62 -16.41 33.23 -3.72
N GLU A 63 -17.62 33.07 -3.19
CA GLU A 63 -18.71 32.40 -3.93
C GLU A 63 -19.13 33.19 -5.16
N GLN A 64 -19.21 34.51 -5.06
CA GLN A 64 -19.48 35.37 -6.20
C GLN A 64 -18.37 35.31 -7.28
N LEU A 65 -17.09 35.23 -6.87
CA LEU A 65 -15.97 35.06 -7.80
C LEU A 65 -16.07 33.68 -8.49
N LEU A 66 -16.42 32.63 -7.77
CA LEU A 66 -16.65 31.31 -8.33
C LEU A 66 -17.77 31.30 -9.37
N ASP A 67 -18.90 31.98 -9.11
CA ASP A 67 -19.99 32.14 -10.08
C ASP A 67 -19.51 32.81 -11.38
N GLN A 68 -18.72 33.87 -11.25
CA GLN A 68 -18.16 34.58 -12.39
C GLN A 68 -17.17 33.73 -13.20
N ILE A 69 -16.33 32.93 -12.54
CA ILE A 69 -15.40 32.04 -13.21
C ILE A 69 -16.17 30.94 -13.95
N LEU A 70 -17.07 30.21 -13.25
CA LEU A 70 -17.85 29.12 -13.81
C LEU A 70 -18.71 29.53 -15.00
N ALA A 71 -19.29 30.74 -14.97
CA ALA A 71 -20.10 31.26 -16.06
C ALA A 71 -19.31 31.53 -17.36
N ARG A 72 -17.98 31.71 -17.26
CA ARG A 72 -17.08 31.96 -18.39
C ARG A 72 -16.41 30.72 -18.93
N MET A 73 -16.40 29.63 -18.14
CA MET A 73 -15.75 28.39 -18.53
C MET A 73 -16.57 27.59 -19.55
N THR A 74 -15.91 27.12 -20.58
CA THR A 74 -16.46 26.08 -21.47
C THR A 74 -16.61 24.75 -20.77
N LEU A 75 -17.41 23.84 -21.31
CA LEU A 75 -17.52 22.46 -20.79
C LEU A 75 -16.16 21.76 -20.76
N GLY A 76 -15.35 21.89 -21.83
CA GLY A 76 -14.01 21.34 -21.89
C GLY A 76 -13.10 21.84 -20.75
N GLN A 77 -13.09 23.15 -20.50
CA GLN A 77 -12.33 23.72 -19.38
C GLN A 77 -12.80 23.23 -18.00
N LYS A 78 -14.11 23.05 -17.83
CA LYS A 78 -14.67 22.49 -16.59
C LYS A 78 -14.24 21.03 -16.39
N VAL A 79 -14.37 20.20 -17.43
CA VAL A 79 -13.94 18.80 -17.37
C VAL A 79 -12.43 18.70 -17.13
N ALA A 80 -11.62 19.57 -17.74
CA ALA A 80 -10.17 19.61 -17.49
C ALA A 80 -9.84 19.88 -16.02
N GLN A 81 -10.61 20.71 -15.29
CA GLN A 81 -10.40 20.92 -13.86
C GLN A 81 -10.63 19.65 -13.02
N MET A 82 -11.41 18.68 -13.51
CA MET A 82 -11.76 17.46 -12.80
C MET A 82 -10.78 16.31 -13.03
N ILE A 83 -9.79 16.46 -13.91
CA ILE A 83 -8.87 15.37 -14.27
C ILE A 83 -7.47 15.67 -13.74
N GLN A 84 -6.85 14.67 -13.13
CA GLN A 84 -5.51 14.71 -12.56
C GLN A 84 -4.61 13.64 -13.19
N PRO A 85 -3.86 13.99 -14.27
CA PRO A 85 -2.85 13.11 -14.86
C PRO A 85 -1.59 13.00 -14.01
N GLU A 86 -0.81 11.93 -14.25
CA GLU A 86 0.49 11.72 -13.62
C GLU A 86 1.62 12.27 -14.51
N ILE A 87 2.59 12.97 -13.90
CA ILE A 87 3.65 13.71 -14.59
C ILE A 87 4.58 12.87 -15.49
N GLY A 88 4.64 11.56 -15.28
CA GLY A 88 5.45 10.66 -16.10
C GLY A 88 4.78 10.28 -17.42
N TYR A 89 3.46 10.49 -17.55
CA TYR A 89 2.71 10.09 -18.73
C TYR A 89 2.37 11.22 -19.69
N LEU A 90 2.66 12.46 -19.32
CA LEU A 90 2.40 13.60 -20.20
C LEU A 90 3.55 14.60 -20.25
N SER A 91 3.66 15.29 -21.37
CA SER A 91 4.61 16.38 -21.60
C SER A 91 4.04 17.72 -21.16
N VAL A 92 4.92 18.71 -20.92
CA VAL A 92 4.53 20.12 -20.68
C VAL A 92 3.71 20.69 -21.84
N ALA A 93 3.93 20.22 -23.07
CA ALA A 93 3.12 20.62 -24.23
C ALA A 93 1.67 20.12 -24.12
N GLN A 94 1.45 18.88 -23.65
CA GLN A 94 0.11 18.35 -23.39
C GLN A 94 -0.54 19.05 -22.18
N MET A 95 0.24 19.41 -21.14
CA MET A 95 -0.27 20.25 -20.05
C MET A 95 -0.87 21.57 -20.57
N ARG A 96 -0.17 22.26 -21.48
CA ARG A 96 -0.63 23.48 -22.12
C ARG A 96 -1.86 23.27 -23.00
N LYS A 97 -1.92 22.12 -23.70
CA LYS A 97 -3.02 21.80 -24.62
C LYS A 97 -4.36 21.61 -23.89
N TYR A 98 -4.34 20.93 -22.75
CA TYR A 98 -5.56 20.52 -22.06
C TYR A 98 -5.92 21.42 -20.87
N GLY A 99 -4.94 22.07 -20.22
CA GLY A 99 -5.17 22.94 -19.06
C GLY A 99 -5.76 22.20 -17.86
N PHE A 100 -5.29 20.97 -17.57
CA PHE A 100 -5.80 20.19 -16.45
C PHE A 100 -5.67 20.94 -15.12
N GLY A 101 -6.67 20.75 -14.26
CA GLY A 101 -6.77 21.47 -13.00
C GLY A 101 -5.71 21.08 -11.99
N SER A 102 -5.21 19.87 -12.05
CA SER A 102 -4.12 19.35 -11.20
C SER A 102 -3.31 18.27 -11.90
N TYR A 103 -2.13 18.03 -11.37
CA TYR A 103 -1.27 16.90 -11.72
C TYR A 103 -0.81 16.21 -10.43
N LEU A 104 -0.31 14.97 -10.55
CA LEU A 104 0.35 14.28 -9.44
C LEU A 104 1.64 13.61 -9.90
N ASN A 105 2.47 13.24 -8.94
CA ASN A 105 3.50 12.22 -9.13
C ASN A 105 3.09 10.95 -8.36
N GLY A 106 3.22 9.80 -8.98
CA GLY A 106 3.15 8.52 -8.31
C GLY A 106 4.40 8.25 -7.46
N GLY A 107 4.36 7.22 -6.62
CA GLY A 107 5.47 6.89 -5.71
C GLY A 107 6.79 6.53 -6.40
N ASN A 108 6.78 6.25 -7.72
CA ASN A 108 7.98 5.93 -8.51
C ASN A 108 8.34 7.02 -9.51
N THR A 109 7.63 8.15 -9.52
CA THR A 109 7.83 9.19 -10.54
C THR A 109 8.43 10.45 -9.96
N ALA A 110 9.47 10.95 -10.61
CA ALA A 110 10.12 12.20 -10.27
C ALA A 110 10.33 13.04 -11.54
N PRO A 111 10.52 14.37 -11.40
CA PRO A 111 10.75 15.26 -12.53
C PRO A 111 11.83 14.75 -13.50
N TYR A 112 11.51 14.81 -14.78
CA TYR A 112 12.38 14.37 -15.89
C TYR A 112 12.79 12.90 -15.83
N GLY A 113 12.03 12.04 -15.12
CA GLY A 113 12.33 10.64 -14.92
C GLY A 113 13.57 10.37 -14.05
N LYS A 114 14.00 11.32 -13.22
CA LYS A 114 15.19 11.22 -12.39
C LYS A 114 14.84 10.87 -10.95
N LYS A 115 14.96 9.60 -10.55
CA LYS A 115 14.72 9.14 -9.17
C LYS A 115 15.37 10.04 -8.11
N ARG A 116 16.60 10.48 -8.35
CA ARG A 116 17.38 11.34 -7.44
C ARG A 116 17.30 12.83 -7.85
N ALA A 117 16.14 13.27 -8.33
CA ALA A 117 15.95 14.69 -8.65
C ALA A 117 16.07 15.53 -7.38
N SER A 118 16.91 16.57 -7.41
CA SER A 118 17.07 17.50 -6.28
C SER A 118 15.82 18.37 -6.09
N ALA A 119 15.65 18.95 -4.92
CA ALA A 119 14.53 19.86 -4.63
C ALA A 119 14.43 21.02 -5.62
N GLU A 120 15.56 21.53 -6.14
CA GLU A 120 15.60 22.56 -7.17
C GLU A 120 15.03 22.08 -8.51
N LEU A 121 15.24 20.82 -8.87
CA LEU A 121 14.66 20.24 -10.09
C LEU A 121 13.15 20.06 -9.95
N TRP A 122 12.67 19.72 -8.77
CA TRP A 122 11.24 19.67 -8.48
C TRP A 122 10.61 21.06 -8.62
N LEU A 123 11.20 22.07 -7.99
CA LEU A 123 10.74 23.45 -8.07
C LEU A 123 10.75 23.99 -9.51
N LYS A 124 11.80 23.68 -10.28
CA LYS A 124 11.86 24.03 -11.70
C LYS A 124 10.73 23.39 -12.50
N TYR A 125 10.41 22.12 -12.24
CA TYR A 125 9.33 21.45 -12.95
C TYR A 125 7.96 22.02 -12.55
N ALA A 126 7.77 22.38 -11.28
CA ALA A 126 6.59 23.10 -10.81
C ALA A 126 6.38 24.42 -11.55
N ASP A 127 7.47 25.16 -11.82
CA ASP A 127 7.42 26.39 -12.63
C ASP A 127 6.97 26.14 -14.06
N GLU A 128 7.47 25.08 -14.70
CA GLU A 128 7.09 24.70 -16.07
C GLU A 128 5.60 24.33 -16.14
N MET A 129 5.08 23.60 -15.16
CA MET A 129 3.67 23.25 -15.03
C MET A 129 2.79 24.49 -14.84
N TYR A 130 3.21 25.38 -13.92
CA TYR A 130 2.51 26.65 -13.70
C TYR A 130 2.43 27.47 -14.99
N GLN A 131 3.56 27.66 -15.68
CA GLN A 131 3.61 28.44 -16.94
C GLN A 131 2.73 27.82 -18.02
N ALA A 132 2.69 26.49 -18.12
CA ALA A 132 1.80 25.80 -19.04
C ALA A 132 0.33 26.08 -18.74
N SER A 133 -0.05 26.10 -17.46
CA SER A 133 -1.45 26.24 -17.01
C SER A 133 -2.00 27.68 -17.15
N VAL A 134 -1.14 28.70 -17.19
CA VAL A 134 -1.58 30.10 -17.36
C VAL A 134 -1.45 30.58 -18.80
N ASP A 135 -0.92 29.75 -19.70
CA ASP A 135 -0.81 30.03 -21.13
C ASP A 135 -2.12 29.68 -21.85
N ALA A 136 -2.97 30.71 -22.05
CA ALA A 136 -4.28 30.54 -22.67
C ALA A 136 -4.25 30.27 -24.18
N SER A 137 -3.08 30.10 -24.80
CA SER A 137 -2.94 29.99 -26.26
C SER A 137 -3.55 28.74 -26.88
N GLN A 138 -3.75 27.67 -26.07
CA GLN A 138 -4.29 26.39 -26.53
C GLN A 138 -5.69 26.10 -25.96
N ASP A 139 -5.86 26.15 -24.64
CA ASP A 139 -7.11 25.78 -23.96
C ASP A 139 -8.00 26.99 -23.62
N GLY A 140 -7.51 28.20 -23.81
CA GLY A 140 -8.19 29.45 -23.47
C GLY A 140 -8.31 29.72 -21.96
N SER A 141 -7.69 28.91 -21.11
CA SER A 141 -7.71 29.02 -19.65
C SER A 141 -6.48 29.82 -19.16
N ARG A 142 -6.63 30.44 -17.99
CA ARG A 142 -5.53 31.03 -17.20
C ARG A 142 -5.64 30.62 -15.74
N ILE A 143 -6.34 29.56 -15.45
CA ILE A 143 -6.50 29.04 -14.07
C ILE A 143 -5.27 28.22 -13.76
N PRO A 144 -4.43 28.61 -12.80
CA PRO A 144 -3.23 27.86 -12.48
C PRO A 144 -3.57 26.44 -12.02
N THR A 145 -2.75 25.46 -12.43
CA THR A 145 -2.79 24.10 -11.93
C THR A 145 -2.25 24.01 -10.51
N ILE A 146 -2.52 22.90 -9.82
CA ILE A 146 -1.85 22.51 -8.57
C ILE A 146 -1.23 21.13 -8.73
N TRP A 147 -0.14 20.91 -8.02
CA TRP A 147 0.54 19.62 -7.99
C TRP A 147 0.25 18.88 -6.68
N GLY A 148 -0.21 17.62 -6.76
CA GLY A 148 -0.45 16.73 -5.62
C GLY A 148 0.66 15.69 -5.48
N THR A 149 1.03 15.35 -4.24
CA THR A 149 2.05 14.35 -3.93
C THR A 149 1.72 13.57 -2.66
N ASP A 150 2.18 12.31 -2.58
CA ASP A 150 2.12 11.48 -1.38
C ASP A 150 3.24 11.86 -0.41
N ALA A 151 2.96 12.79 0.48
CA ALA A 151 3.86 13.14 1.58
C ALA A 151 3.48 12.32 2.84
N MET A 152 3.72 11.00 2.78
CA MET A 152 3.20 10.03 3.75
C MET A 152 3.81 10.16 5.13
N HIS A 153 5.12 10.36 5.22
CA HIS A 153 5.87 10.52 6.48
C HIS A 153 7.01 11.55 6.31
N GLY A 154 6.65 12.77 6.03
CA GLY A 154 7.50 13.85 5.51
C GLY A 154 7.31 13.97 4.01
N HIS A 155 8.15 14.74 3.32
CA HIS A 155 8.11 14.87 1.86
C HIS A 155 8.77 13.66 1.17
N SER A 156 8.27 12.48 1.47
CA SER A 156 8.94 11.18 1.37
C SER A 156 9.28 10.73 -0.07
N ASN A 157 8.65 11.30 -1.10
CA ASN A 157 8.97 10.99 -2.50
C ASN A 157 10.21 11.73 -3.01
N VAL A 158 10.74 12.72 -2.28
CA VAL A 158 11.81 13.57 -2.78
C VAL A 158 13.16 13.15 -2.19
N TYR A 159 14.10 12.91 -3.08
CA TYR A 159 15.48 12.59 -2.73
C TYR A 159 16.08 13.64 -1.77
N GLY A 160 16.55 13.18 -0.61
CA GLY A 160 17.18 14.00 0.41
C GLY A 160 16.23 14.70 1.39
N ALA A 161 14.92 14.46 1.32
CA ALA A 161 13.94 15.00 2.27
C ALA A 161 14.14 14.41 3.69
N THR A 162 13.60 15.09 4.69
CA THR A 162 13.48 14.55 6.04
C THR A 162 12.35 13.52 6.09
N LEU A 163 12.67 12.29 6.53
CA LEU A 163 11.68 11.22 6.72
C LEU A 163 11.40 11.05 8.22
N PHE A 164 10.14 11.27 8.59
CA PHE A 164 9.68 11.00 9.95
C PHE A 164 9.37 9.50 10.13
N PRO A 165 9.24 9.00 11.37
CA PRO A 165 8.67 7.67 11.58
C PRO A 165 7.32 7.54 10.89
N HIS A 166 7.03 6.36 10.33
CA HIS A 166 5.69 6.06 9.82
C HIS A 166 4.62 6.15 10.92
N ASN A 167 3.37 6.30 10.51
CA ASN A 167 2.24 6.55 11.39
C ASN A 167 2.13 5.55 12.54
N ILE A 168 2.44 4.26 12.32
CA ILE A 168 2.44 3.24 13.39
C ILE A 168 3.38 3.60 14.54
N GLY A 169 4.58 4.10 14.23
CA GLY A 169 5.53 4.60 15.22
C GLY A 169 5.05 5.88 15.89
N LEU A 170 4.46 6.79 15.11
CA LEU A 170 3.88 8.03 15.65
C LEU A 170 2.69 7.75 16.57
N GLY A 171 1.87 6.72 16.27
CA GLY A 171 0.81 6.25 17.15
C GLY A 171 1.35 5.78 18.51
N ALA A 172 2.47 5.05 18.50
CA ALA A 172 3.14 4.62 19.72
C ALA A 172 3.69 5.80 20.56
N ALA A 173 4.06 6.91 19.92
CA ALA A 173 4.52 8.13 20.61
C ALA A 173 3.40 8.79 21.44
N ASN A 174 2.15 8.63 21.06
CA ASN A 174 0.95 9.18 21.72
C ASN A 174 1.06 10.69 22.05
N ASP A 175 1.51 11.49 21.08
CA ASP A 175 1.79 12.92 21.22
C ASP A 175 1.15 13.74 20.08
N PRO A 176 -0.09 14.25 20.27
CA PRO A 176 -0.76 15.04 19.24
C PRO A 176 -0.02 16.34 18.85
N GLU A 177 0.70 16.97 19.77
CA GLU A 177 1.49 18.18 19.47
C GLU A 177 2.66 17.86 18.54
N LEU A 178 3.32 16.71 18.76
CA LEU A 178 4.36 16.22 17.85
C LEU A 178 3.81 16.04 16.44
N ILE A 179 2.59 15.49 16.27
CA ILE A 179 1.95 15.32 14.98
C ILE A 179 1.71 16.65 14.29
N HIS A 180 1.24 17.67 15.01
CA HIS A 180 1.09 19.02 14.47
C HIS A 180 2.43 19.58 13.97
N ARG A 181 3.51 19.48 14.77
CA ARG A 181 4.84 19.96 14.39
C ARG A 181 5.41 19.23 13.17
N ILE A 182 5.16 17.91 13.06
CA ILE A 182 5.54 17.10 11.88
C ILE A 182 4.76 17.59 10.65
N GLY A 183 3.46 17.85 10.78
CA GLY A 183 2.65 18.42 9.69
C GLY A 183 3.20 19.75 9.20
N VAL A 184 3.59 20.65 10.11
CA VAL A 184 4.21 21.94 9.76
C VAL A 184 5.55 21.75 9.04
N ALA A 185 6.40 20.84 9.51
CA ALA A 185 7.69 20.55 8.87
C ALA A 185 7.51 19.97 7.48
N THR A 186 6.56 19.02 7.32
CA THR A 186 6.20 18.42 6.03
C THR A 186 5.67 19.49 5.06
N ALA A 187 4.76 20.36 5.50
CA ALA A 187 4.24 21.44 4.68
C ALA A 187 5.36 22.38 4.15
N LYS A 188 6.36 22.69 4.99
CA LYS A 188 7.51 23.49 4.60
C LYS A 188 8.38 22.82 3.54
N GLU A 189 8.64 21.51 3.66
CA GLU A 189 9.43 20.79 2.66
C GLU A 189 8.66 20.61 1.35
N VAL A 190 7.36 20.32 1.40
CA VAL A 190 6.48 20.28 0.23
C VAL A 190 6.44 21.65 -0.46
N ALA A 191 6.33 22.73 0.32
CA ALA A 191 6.39 24.09 -0.17
C ALA A 191 7.68 24.44 -0.91
N ALA A 192 8.81 24.01 -0.35
CA ALA A 192 10.14 24.28 -0.89
C ALA A 192 10.34 23.68 -2.30
N THR A 193 9.62 22.65 -2.65
CA THR A 193 9.64 22.03 -3.99
C THR A 193 8.57 22.59 -4.94
N GLY A 194 7.79 23.58 -4.51
CA GLY A 194 6.77 24.24 -5.32
C GLY A 194 5.43 23.49 -5.39
N ILE A 195 5.24 22.44 -4.61
CA ILE A 195 4.03 21.62 -4.57
C ILE A 195 2.98 22.23 -3.64
N GLU A 196 1.72 22.16 -4.03
CA GLU A 196 0.61 22.83 -3.35
C GLU A 196 -0.28 21.89 -2.53
N TRP A 197 -0.28 20.57 -2.85
CA TRP A 197 -1.26 19.64 -2.35
C TRP A 197 -0.59 18.36 -1.86
N SER A 198 -0.86 17.97 -0.60
CA SER A 198 -0.39 16.74 0.02
C SER A 198 -1.54 15.74 0.16
N PHE A 199 -1.32 14.49 -0.27
CA PHE A 199 -2.25 13.38 -0.04
C PHE A 199 -2.03 12.75 1.34
N ALA A 200 -2.07 13.56 2.38
CA ALA A 200 -1.93 13.21 3.78
C ALA A 200 -2.89 14.08 4.64
N PRO A 201 -3.34 13.55 5.78
CA PRO A 201 -3.00 12.30 6.45
C PRO A 201 -3.80 11.08 5.99
N THR A 202 -3.19 9.88 6.08
CA THR A 202 -3.95 8.63 6.17
C THR A 202 -4.59 8.54 7.55
N VAL A 203 -5.90 8.29 7.61
CA VAL A 203 -6.70 8.22 8.85
C VAL A 203 -7.41 6.87 8.99
N ALA A 204 -6.86 5.83 8.40
CA ALA A 204 -7.32 4.46 8.54
C ALA A 204 -7.24 3.99 10.00
N VAL A 205 -8.22 3.21 10.44
CA VAL A 205 -8.20 2.47 11.71
C VAL A 205 -8.06 0.99 11.35
N VAL A 206 -6.92 0.39 11.65
CA VAL A 206 -6.64 -1.01 11.29
C VAL A 206 -7.34 -1.95 12.25
N ARG A 207 -7.96 -3.00 11.70
CA ARG A 207 -8.64 -4.03 12.48
C ARG A 207 -8.10 -5.44 12.24
N ASP A 208 -7.24 -5.62 11.22
CA ASP A 208 -6.59 -6.89 10.86
C ASP A 208 -5.11 -6.63 10.49
N ASP A 209 -4.18 -7.16 11.27
CA ASP A 209 -2.74 -6.90 11.12
C ASP A 209 -2.11 -7.54 9.87
N ARG A 210 -2.86 -8.35 9.12
CA ARG A 210 -2.41 -8.87 7.82
C ARG A 210 -2.36 -7.81 6.74
N TRP A 211 -3.07 -6.70 6.89
CA TRP A 211 -3.16 -5.64 5.90
C TRP A 211 -1.80 -4.99 5.64
N GLY A 212 -1.41 -4.88 4.35
CA GLY A 212 -0.12 -4.35 3.93
C GLY A 212 0.10 -2.87 4.22
N ARG A 213 -0.97 -2.12 4.53
CA ARG A 213 -0.90 -0.69 4.86
C ARG A 213 -1.03 -0.41 6.37
N THR A 214 -0.87 -1.44 7.22
CA THR A 214 -1.00 -1.28 8.68
C THR A 214 -0.12 -0.16 9.21
N TYR A 215 1.12 -0.01 8.73
CA TYR A 215 2.02 1.05 9.16
C TYR A 215 1.60 2.47 8.78
N GLU A 216 0.69 2.62 7.81
CA GLU A 216 0.12 3.93 7.44
C GLU A 216 -0.95 4.39 8.44
N SER A 217 -1.42 3.52 9.33
CA SER A 217 -2.34 3.85 10.41
C SER A 217 -1.59 4.20 11.69
N TYR A 218 -2.14 5.13 12.45
CA TYR A 218 -1.63 5.48 13.78
C TYR A 218 -1.98 4.42 14.83
N SER A 219 -3.11 3.72 14.70
CA SER A 219 -3.59 2.82 15.76
C SER A 219 -4.74 1.91 15.31
N GLU A 220 -4.89 0.81 16.05
CA GLU A 220 -6.14 0.02 16.08
C GLU A 220 -7.26 0.76 16.82
N ASP A 221 -6.93 1.73 17.68
CA ASP A 221 -7.88 2.51 18.47
C ASP A 221 -8.31 3.77 17.69
N PRO A 222 -9.60 3.91 17.34
CA PRO A 222 -10.11 5.08 16.64
C PRO A 222 -9.91 6.40 17.41
N ALA A 223 -9.71 6.35 18.73
CA ALA A 223 -9.48 7.53 19.56
C ALA A 223 -8.14 8.21 19.23
N ILE A 224 -7.07 7.44 19.02
CA ILE A 224 -5.75 7.98 18.60
C ILE A 224 -5.86 8.58 17.19
N VAL A 225 -6.48 7.86 16.26
CA VAL A 225 -6.63 8.34 14.87
C VAL A 225 -7.44 9.65 14.84
N LYS A 226 -8.52 9.72 15.62
CA LYS A 226 -9.34 10.93 15.80
C LYS A 226 -8.53 12.09 16.39
N ALA A 227 -7.70 11.83 17.42
CA ALA A 227 -6.88 12.86 18.05
C ALA A 227 -5.81 13.42 17.08
N TYR A 228 -5.28 12.58 16.20
CA TYR A 228 -4.17 12.91 15.31
C TYR A 228 -4.58 13.55 13.99
N ALA A 229 -5.73 13.14 13.43
CA ALA A 229 -6.15 13.57 12.11
C ALA A 229 -6.28 15.11 12.00
N GLY A 230 -6.96 15.75 12.95
CA GLY A 230 -7.07 17.21 12.99
C GLY A 230 -5.73 17.92 13.21
N GLN A 231 -4.81 17.31 13.99
CA GLN A 231 -3.48 17.87 14.25
C GLN A 231 -2.61 17.85 12.98
N MET A 232 -2.61 16.74 12.24
CA MET A 232 -1.86 16.66 11.00
C MET A 232 -2.44 17.63 9.95
N VAL A 233 -3.77 17.70 9.81
CA VAL A 233 -4.43 18.66 8.91
C VAL A 233 -4.05 20.08 9.24
N SER A 234 -4.14 20.49 10.51
CA SER A 234 -3.78 21.85 10.93
C SER A 234 -2.27 22.14 10.81
N GLY A 235 -1.44 21.11 10.97
CA GLY A 235 0.00 21.22 10.68
C GLY A 235 0.29 21.47 9.20
N LEU A 236 -0.37 20.72 8.33
CA LEU A 236 -0.20 20.85 6.86
C LEU A 236 -0.81 22.13 6.30
N GLN A 237 -2.01 22.50 6.74
CA GLN A 237 -2.77 23.62 6.18
C GLN A 237 -2.61 24.95 6.95
N GLY A 238 -2.05 24.92 8.15
CA GLY A 238 -2.20 26.01 9.12
C GLY A 238 -3.49 25.87 9.92
N THR A 239 -3.57 26.62 11.02
CA THR A 239 -4.66 26.57 11.97
C THR A 239 -5.77 27.54 11.60
N LEU A 240 -7.03 27.11 11.61
CA LEU A 240 -8.19 27.95 11.38
C LEU A 240 -8.20 29.17 12.32
N GLY A 241 -8.53 30.33 11.78
CA GLY A 241 -8.55 31.60 12.52
C GLY A 241 -7.17 32.20 12.85
N LYS A 242 -6.06 31.55 12.43
CA LYS A 242 -4.70 32.02 12.65
C LYS A 242 -3.92 32.19 11.35
N ASP A 243 -3.52 31.09 10.75
CA ASP A 243 -2.63 31.06 9.58
C ASP A 243 -3.10 30.04 8.50
N PHE A 244 -4.37 29.70 8.52
CA PHE A 244 -4.99 28.71 7.64
C PHE A 244 -4.71 29.02 6.16
N LEU A 245 -4.10 28.07 5.45
CA LEU A 245 -3.68 28.13 4.06
C LEU A 245 -2.76 29.33 3.70
N GLN A 246 -2.12 29.94 4.71
CA GLN A 246 -1.17 31.03 4.51
C GLN A 246 0.28 30.52 4.58
N GLY A 247 1.22 31.31 4.08
CA GLY A 247 2.64 30.99 4.11
C GLY A 247 2.92 29.59 3.57
N TYR A 248 3.49 28.72 4.40
CA TYR A 248 3.80 27.33 4.03
C TYR A 248 2.59 26.40 4.02
N GLY A 249 1.41 26.84 4.43
CA GLY A 249 0.20 25.98 4.43
C GLY A 249 -0.08 25.35 3.07
N ARG A 250 -0.34 24.06 3.03
CA ARG A 250 -0.60 23.26 1.83
C ARG A 250 -1.95 22.57 1.95
N ILE A 251 -2.63 22.35 0.81
CA ILE A 251 -3.89 21.61 0.81
C ILE A 251 -3.61 20.20 1.34
N ALA A 252 -4.32 19.77 2.38
CA ALA A 252 -4.25 18.44 2.95
C ALA A 252 -5.40 17.56 2.43
N THR A 253 -5.19 16.24 2.43
CA THR A 253 -6.18 15.23 2.06
C THR A 253 -6.32 14.20 3.17
N ALA A 254 -7.49 14.11 3.80
CA ALA A 254 -7.80 12.98 4.66
C ALA A 254 -8.15 11.74 3.81
N LYS A 255 -7.49 10.59 4.07
CA LYS A 255 -7.63 9.38 3.24
C LYS A 255 -7.58 8.10 4.05
N HIS A 256 -8.18 6.98 3.56
CA HIS A 256 -9.03 6.87 2.40
C HIS A 256 -10.49 6.71 2.87
N PHE A 257 -11.40 7.50 2.37
CA PHE A 257 -12.80 7.51 2.81
C PHE A 257 -13.58 6.38 2.13
N VAL A 258 -13.99 5.30 2.85
CA VAL A 258 -13.89 5.00 4.27
C VAL A 258 -13.82 3.49 4.49
N GLY A 259 -13.04 3.05 5.48
CA GLY A 259 -13.04 1.66 5.93
C GLY A 259 -11.89 0.79 5.37
N ASP A 260 -10.89 1.36 4.72
CA ASP A 260 -9.72 0.67 4.17
C ASP A 260 -8.97 -0.21 5.18
N GLY A 261 -8.82 0.24 6.43
CA GLY A 261 -8.19 -0.53 7.51
C GLY A 261 -9.05 -1.65 8.12
N GLY A 262 -10.30 -1.83 7.62
CA GLY A 262 -11.27 -2.82 8.11
C GLY A 262 -11.65 -3.88 7.08
N THR A 263 -10.88 -4.07 6.01
CA THR A 263 -11.17 -5.05 4.97
C THR A 263 -11.07 -6.48 5.48
N GLU A 264 -11.95 -7.36 5.00
CA GLU A 264 -11.98 -8.76 5.38
C GLU A 264 -10.62 -9.43 5.11
N LYS A 265 -10.10 -10.14 6.11
CA LYS A 265 -8.79 -10.83 6.08
C LYS A 265 -7.58 -9.91 5.82
N GLY A 266 -7.74 -8.60 6.05
CA GLY A 266 -6.68 -7.63 5.79
C GLY A 266 -6.26 -7.54 4.31
N ILE A 267 -7.16 -7.88 3.38
CA ILE A 267 -6.87 -7.82 1.94
C ILE A 267 -6.93 -6.36 1.51
N ASP A 268 -5.82 -5.83 1.04
CA ASP A 268 -5.78 -4.48 0.50
C ASP A 268 -6.76 -4.30 -0.66
N ARG A 269 -7.52 -3.19 -0.65
CA ARG A 269 -8.59 -2.90 -1.62
C ARG A 269 -9.74 -3.91 -1.60
N GLY A 270 -9.84 -4.73 -0.52
CA GLY A 270 -10.87 -5.74 -0.33
C GLY A 270 -12.26 -5.17 0.00
N ASP A 271 -13.11 -5.98 0.64
CA ASP A 271 -14.43 -5.56 1.10
C ASP A 271 -14.43 -5.35 2.63
N THR A 272 -15.02 -4.27 3.08
CA THR A 272 -15.20 -3.96 4.50
C THR A 272 -16.59 -4.40 4.91
N LEU A 273 -16.66 -5.52 5.64
CA LEU A 273 -17.91 -6.13 6.11
C LEU A 273 -18.23 -5.64 7.52
N ILE A 274 -18.94 -4.54 7.61
CA ILE A 274 -19.33 -3.92 8.89
C ILE A 274 -20.65 -3.20 8.75
N ASP A 275 -21.40 -3.10 9.84
CA ASP A 275 -22.61 -2.26 9.85
C ASP A 275 -22.24 -0.77 9.77
N GLU A 276 -23.22 0.04 9.42
CA GLU A 276 -23.00 1.47 9.22
C GLU A 276 -22.58 2.19 10.52
N GLN A 277 -23.04 1.72 11.66
CA GLN A 277 -22.64 2.26 12.95
C GLN A 277 -21.15 2.03 13.22
N GLY A 278 -20.67 0.81 12.96
CA GLY A 278 -19.25 0.47 13.06
C GLY A 278 -18.40 1.25 12.05
N LEU A 279 -18.89 1.40 10.82
CA LEU A 279 -18.21 2.21 9.79
C LEU A 279 -18.03 3.67 10.27
N ARG A 280 -19.10 4.26 10.85
CA ARG A 280 -19.06 5.62 11.41
C ARG A 280 -18.16 5.74 12.63
N ASP A 281 -18.34 4.84 13.62
CA ASP A 281 -17.73 5.00 14.94
C ASP A 281 -16.26 4.59 14.96
N ILE A 282 -15.85 3.63 14.11
CA ILE A 282 -14.48 3.15 14.00
C ILE A 282 -13.76 3.85 12.85
N HIS A 283 -14.21 3.61 11.64
CA HIS A 283 -13.44 3.97 10.44
C HIS A 283 -13.57 5.44 10.04
N ALA A 284 -14.70 6.08 10.38
CA ALA A 284 -14.87 7.51 10.09
C ALA A 284 -14.43 8.42 11.25
N ALA A 285 -13.94 7.89 12.36
CA ALA A 285 -13.58 8.67 13.54
C ALA A 285 -12.57 9.81 13.24
N GLY A 286 -11.55 9.54 12.44
CA GLY A 286 -10.54 10.53 12.04
C GLY A 286 -11.08 11.66 11.18
N TYR A 287 -12.08 11.39 10.35
CA TYR A 287 -12.69 12.42 9.48
C TYR A 287 -13.41 13.51 10.24
N MET A 288 -13.95 13.21 11.42
CA MET A 288 -14.61 14.20 12.26
C MET A 288 -13.67 15.36 12.60
N THR A 289 -12.47 15.07 13.09
CA THR A 289 -11.49 16.09 13.46
C THR A 289 -10.75 16.66 12.26
N ALA A 290 -10.57 15.90 11.18
CA ALA A 290 -10.01 16.40 9.94
C ALA A 290 -10.94 17.47 9.31
N ILE A 291 -12.25 17.21 9.22
CA ILE A 291 -13.24 18.18 8.73
C ILE A 291 -13.29 19.39 9.67
N GLN A 292 -13.29 19.17 10.98
CA GLN A 292 -13.27 20.24 11.97
C GLN A 292 -12.05 21.15 11.82
N ALA A 293 -10.89 20.59 11.46
CA ALA A 293 -9.66 21.34 11.17
C ALA A 293 -9.68 22.01 9.78
N GLY A 294 -10.76 21.87 9.02
CA GLY A 294 -10.95 22.52 7.72
C GLY A 294 -10.22 21.85 6.56
N VAL A 295 -10.06 20.50 6.61
CA VAL A 295 -9.45 19.77 5.50
C VAL A 295 -10.11 20.10 4.16
N GLN A 296 -9.30 20.42 3.14
CA GLN A 296 -9.81 20.87 1.85
C GLN A 296 -10.07 19.74 0.87
N SER A 297 -9.48 18.56 1.08
CA SER A 297 -9.68 17.39 0.24
C SER A 297 -9.94 16.14 1.07
N VAL A 298 -10.77 15.24 0.54
CA VAL A 298 -10.96 13.88 1.02
C VAL A 298 -10.77 12.95 -0.17
N MET A 299 -9.96 11.90 0.00
CA MET A 299 -9.76 10.89 -1.03
C MET A 299 -10.68 9.70 -0.77
N ALA A 300 -11.47 9.32 -1.79
CA ALA A 300 -12.30 8.11 -1.74
C ALA A 300 -11.41 6.86 -1.69
N SER A 301 -11.87 5.81 -1.00
CA SER A 301 -11.09 4.59 -0.84
C SER A 301 -11.30 3.58 -1.96
N PHE A 302 -10.27 2.76 -2.21
CA PHE A 302 -10.34 1.65 -3.16
C PHE A 302 -11.27 0.51 -2.73
N ASN A 303 -11.42 0.28 -1.42
CA ASN A 303 -12.21 -0.84 -0.91
C ASN A 303 -13.69 -0.72 -1.30
N SER A 304 -14.42 -1.81 -1.13
CA SER A 304 -15.88 -1.79 -1.07
C SER A 304 -16.37 -1.79 0.37
N TRP A 305 -17.59 -1.36 0.56
CA TRP A 305 -18.34 -1.54 1.80
C TRP A 305 -19.59 -2.39 1.51
N ASN A 306 -19.63 -3.57 2.14
CA ASN A 306 -20.70 -4.56 1.93
C ASN A 306 -20.98 -4.80 0.43
N GLY A 307 -19.93 -5.00 -0.34
CA GLY A 307 -19.95 -5.30 -1.77
C GLY A 307 -20.00 -4.11 -2.73
N VAL A 308 -20.23 -2.87 -2.25
CA VAL A 308 -20.34 -1.69 -3.10
C VAL A 308 -19.04 -0.88 -3.08
N ARG A 309 -18.43 -0.68 -4.25
CA ARG A 309 -17.20 0.12 -4.40
C ARG A 309 -17.40 1.57 -4.01
N LEU A 310 -16.50 2.11 -3.15
CA LEU A 310 -16.69 3.42 -2.56
C LEU A 310 -16.63 4.57 -3.57
N HIS A 311 -15.86 4.46 -4.64
CA HIS A 311 -15.83 5.46 -5.71
C HIS A 311 -17.18 5.62 -6.45
N GLY A 312 -18.03 4.59 -6.42
CA GLY A 312 -19.40 4.63 -6.94
C GLY A 312 -20.48 4.82 -5.88
N HIS A 313 -20.10 5.00 -4.62
CA HIS A 313 -21.03 4.97 -3.49
C HIS A 313 -21.64 6.36 -3.18
N LYS A 314 -22.66 6.74 -3.95
CA LYS A 314 -23.31 8.07 -3.84
C LYS A 314 -23.74 8.40 -2.41
N TYR A 315 -24.37 7.45 -1.70
CA TYR A 315 -24.80 7.67 -0.34
C TYR A 315 -23.65 8.14 0.57
N LEU A 316 -22.51 7.42 0.58
CA LEU A 316 -21.38 7.79 1.43
C LEU A 316 -20.67 9.07 0.96
N LEU A 317 -20.43 9.24 -0.36
CA LEU A 317 -19.65 10.38 -0.86
C LEU A 317 -20.48 11.69 -0.91
N THR A 318 -21.75 11.59 -1.24
CA THR A 318 -22.60 12.79 -1.38
C THR A 318 -23.49 12.98 -0.16
N ASP A 319 -24.34 11.98 0.18
CA ASP A 319 -25.37 12.20 1.19
C ASP A 319 -24.76 12.22 2.60
N VAL A 320 -23.80 11.37 2.89
CA VAL A 320 -23.09 11.37 4.18
C VAL A 320 -22.01 12.44 4.22
N LEU A 321 -20.93 12.28 3.44
CA LEU A 321 -19.74 13.13 3.59
C LEU A 321 -20.04 14.60 3.31
N LYS A 322 -20.62 14.91 2.13
CA LYS A 322 -20.86 16.31 1.73
C LYS A 322 -22.04 16.94 2.45
N ASN A 323 -23.19 16.20 2.56
CA ASN A 323 -24.42 16.80 3.06
C ASN A 323 -24.56 16.65 4.57
N GLN A 324 -24.50 15.41 5.13
CA GLN A 324 -24.73 15.21 6.57
C GLN A 324 -23.54 15.69 7.41
N MET A 325 -22.33 15.30 7.06
CA MET A 325 -21.11 15.72 7.78
C MET A 325 -20.70 17.17 7.49
N GLY A 326 -21.26 17.79 6.44
CA GLY A 326 -20.99 19.18 6.11
C GLY A 326 -19.63 19.45 5.47
N PHE A 327 -19.00 18.46 4.81
CA PHE A 327 -17.74 18.64 4.12
C PHE A 327 -17.91 19.55 2.90
N ASP A 328 -17.29 20.73 2.92
CA ASP A 328 -17.40 21.73 1.87
C ASP A 328 -16.22 21.74 0.86
N GLY A 329 -15.19 20.92 1.13
CA GLY A 329 -14.07 20.70 0.24
C GLY A 329 -14.43 19.81 -0.96
N PHE A 330 -13.42 19.27 -1.64
CA PHE A 330 -13.61 18.39 -2.80
C PHE A 330 -13.20 16.95 -2.52
N VAL A 331 -13.83 16.02 -3.22
CA VAL A 331 -13.50 14.59 -3.18
C VAL A 331 -12.62 14.24 -4.36
N VAL A 332 -11.44 13.69 -4.11
CA VAL A 332 -10.54 13.15 -5.13
C VAL A 332 -10.64 11.63 -5.16
N SER A 333 -10.54 11.03 -6.36
CA SER A 333 -10.39 9.57 -6.47
C SER A 333 -8.99 9.14 -6.07
N ASP A 334 -8.81 7.85 -5.86
CA ASP A 334 -7.49 7.22 -5.82
C ASP A 334 -7.05 6.80 -7.23
N TRP A 335 -5.82 6.31 -7.38
CA TRP A 335 -5.12 5.96 -8.63
C TRP A 335 -5.91 4.99 -9.52
N ASN A 336 -6.48 5.46 -10.61
CA ASN A 336 -7.34 4.67 -11.51
C ASN A 336 -8.49 3.92 -10.81
N ALA A 337 -8.86 4.30 -9.59
CA ALA A 337 -9.81 3.55 -8.78
C ALA A 337 -11.24 3.56 -9.36
N HIS A 338 -11.56 4.55 -10.18
CA HIS A 338 -12.83 4.62 -10.90
C HIS A 338 -13.11 3.39 -11.79
N LYS A 339 -12.07 2.73 -12.32
CA LYS A 339 -12.23 1.54 -13.18
C LYS A 339 -12.88 0.35 -12.47
N PHE A 340 -12.84 0.30 -11.14
CA PHE A 340 -13.43 -0.78 -10.35
C PHE A 340 -14.92 -0.56 -10.04
N VAL A 341 -15.47 0.59 -10.40
CA VAL A 341 -16.91 0.87 -10.29
C VAL A 341 -17.63 0.18 -11.44
N GLU A 342 -18.76 -0.46 -11.14
CA GLU A 342 -19.54 -1.16 -12.14
C GLU A 342 -19.92 -0.24 -13.31
N GLY A 343 -19.74 -0.71 -14.55
CA GLY A 343 -19.99 0.04 -15.76
C GLY A 343 -18.91 1.09 -16.12
N CYS A 344 -17.78 1.11 -15.40
CA CYS A 344 -16.64 1.98 -15.66
C CYS A 344 -15.44 1.21 -16.22
N ASP A 345 -14.52 1.95 -16.84
CA ASP A 345 -13.23 1.47 -17.31
C ASP A 345 -12.16 2.56 -17.10
N LEU A 346 -10.95 2.38 -17.61
CA LEU A 346 -9.87 3.35 -17.50
C LEU A 346 -10.14 4.69 -18.21
N GLU A 347 -11.03 4.69 -19.20
CA GLU A 347 -11.26 5.81 -20.12
C GLU A 347 -12.57 6.55 -19.87
N GLN A 348 -13.45 6.03 -18.97
CA GLN A 348 -14.73 6.65 -18.66
C GLN A 348 -15.35 6.15 -17.37
N CYS A 349 -16.01 7.04 -16.63
CA CYS A 349 -16.77 6.67 -15.44
C CYS A 349 -17.81 7.71 -15.02
N ALA A 350 -18.97 7.75 -15.67
CA ALA A 350 -20.07 8.61 -15.24
C ALA A 350 -20.56 8.27 -13.82
N ALA A 351 -20.51 6.99 -13.42
CA ALA A 351 -20.99 6.53 -12.13
C ALA A 351 -20.21 7.18 -10.96
N ALA A 352 -18.87 7.22 -11.00
CA ALA A 352 -18.06 7.83 -9.95
C ALA A 352 -18.28 9.35 -9.88
N ILE A 353 -18.38 10.04 -11.03
CA ILE A 353 -18.66 11.47 -11.08
C ILE A 353 -20.03 11.74 -10.44
N ASN A 354 -21.07 10.99 -10.83
CA ASN A 354 -22.42 11.12 -10.29
C ASN A 354 -22.52 10.72 -8.81
N ALA A 355 -21.65 9.83 -8.34
CA ALA A 355 -21.58 9.46 -6.92
C ALA A 355 -21.00 10.59 -6.05
N GLY A 356 -20.27 11.54 -6.63
CA GLY A 356 -19.75 12.68 -5.89
C GLY A 356 -18.25 12.87 -5.93
N VAL A 357 -17.51 12.11 -6.75
CA VAL A 357 -16.07 12.34 -6.99
C VAL A 357 -15.92 13.65 -7.80
N ASP A 358 -15.11 14.57 -7.34
CA ASP A 358 -14.93 15.90 -7.92
C ASP A 358 -13.67 16.01 -8.78
N VAL A 359 -12.60 15.29 -8.40
CA VAL A 359 -11.33 15.21 -9.14
C VAL A 359 -10.98 13.74 -9.32
N LEU A 360 -10.65 13.33 -10.53
CA LEU A 360 -10.31 11.95 -10.84
C LEU A 360 -8.82 11.83 -11.15
N MET A 361 -8.12 10.96 -10.43
CA MET A 361 -6.78 10.52 -10.77
C MET A 361 -6.86 9.58 -11.97
N VAL A 362 -6.45 10.09 -13.11
CA VAL A 362 -6.39 9.35 -14.39
C VAL A 362 -4.97 9.47 -14.94
N PRO A 363 -4.03 8.68 -14.42
CA PRO A 363 -2.61 8.88 -14.67
C PRO A 363 -2.24 8.85 -16.14
N GLU A 364 -2.62 7.79 -16.87
CA GLU A 364 -2.18 7.51 -18.23
C GLU A 364 -3.29 7.69 -19.30
N HIS A 365 -4.57 7.46 -18.99
CA HIS A 365 -5.68 7.49 -19.96
C HIS A 365 -6.42 8.83 -20.00
N PHE A 366 -5.81 9.89 -19.54
CA PHE A 366 -6.41 11.21 -19.33
C PHE A 366 -7.01 11.85 -20.61
N GLU A 367 -6.43 11.62 -21.79
CA GLU A 367 -6.96 12.17 -23.05
C GLU A 367 -8.30 11.52 -23.42
N ALA A 368 -8.37 10.20 -23.39
CA ALA A 368 -9.59 9.46 -23.66
C ALA A 368 -10.66 9.78 -22.61
N PHE A 369 -10.28 9.81 -21.34
CA PHE A 369 -11.18 10.14 -20.23
C PHE A 369 -11.77 11.56 -20.38
N TYR A 370 -10.94 12.55 -20.75
CA TYR A 370 -11.38 13.91 -21.01
C TYR A 370 -12.45 13.98 -22.08
N HIS A 371 -12.20 13.39 -23.25
CA HIS A 371 -13.16 13.43 -24.36
C HIS A 371 -14.42 12.61 -24.09
N ASN A 372 -14.29 11.47 -23.41
CA ASN A 372 -15.43 10.64 -23.04
C ASN A 372 -16.32 11.33 -21.99
N THR A 373 -15.74 12.01 -21.01
CA THR A 373 -16.51 12.76 -20.02
C THR A 373 -17.33 13.89 -20.68
N ILE A 374 -16.74 14.64 -21.61
CA ILE A 374 -17.48 15.65 -22.38
C ILE A 374 -18.67 15.01 -23.10
N ARG A 375 -18.46 13.90 -23.83
CA ARG A 375 -19.54 13.17 -24.50
C ARG A 375 -20.62 12.69 -23.55
N GLN A 376 -20.25 12.19 -22.38
CA GLN A 376 -21.21 11.73 -21.37
C GLN A 376 -22.07 12.87 -20.83
N VAL A 377 -21.52 14.08 -20.72
CA VAL A 377 -22.31 15.29 -20.37
C VAL A 377 -23.25 15.66 -21.50
N GLU A 378 -22.78 15.70 -22.75
CA GLU A 378 -23.59 16.03 -23.94
C GLU A 378 -24.74 15.01 -24.16
N GLN A 379 -24.52 13.77 -23.78
CA GLN A 379 -25.52 12.70 -23.81
C GLN A 379 -26.47 12.71 -22.62
N GLY A 380 -26.25 13.58 -21.63
CA GLY A 380 -27.05 13.65 -20.42
C GLY A 380 -26.81 12.54 -19.38
N LEU A 381 -25.75 11.73 -19.55
CA LEU A 381 -25.34 10.70 -18.58
C LEU A 381 -24.73 11.33 -17.32
N ILE A 382 -24.10 12.49 -17.45
CA ILE A 382 -23.62 13.30 -16.35
C ILE A 382 -24.33 14.65 -16.42
N PRO A 383 -25.11 15.03 -15.40
CA PRO A 383 -25.74 16.35 -15.36
C PRO A 383 -24.72 17.49 -15.36
N GLN A 384 -24.95 18.55 -16.14
CA GLN A 384 -24.09 19.73 -16.14
C GLN A 384 -23.91 20.32 -14.74
N SER A 385 -24.97 20.31 -13.92
CA SER A 385 -24.92 20.77 -12.52
C SER A 385 -23.95 19.96 -11.65
N ARG A 386 -23.71 18.67 -11.96
CA ARG A 386 -22.74 17.85 -11.23
C ARG A 386 -21.30 18.28 -11.59
N ILE A 387 -21.06 18.59 -12.87
CA ILE A 387 -19.78 19.15 -13.31
C ILE A 387 -19.53 20.51 -12.63
N ASP A 388 -20.54 21.37 -12.63
CA ASP A 388 -20.44 22.69 -12.02
C ASP A 388 -20.17 22.62 -10.50
N ASP A 389 -20.80 21.68 -9.78
CA ASP A 389 -20.52 21.45 -8.35
C ASP A 389 -19.09 20.93 -8.13
N ALA A 390 -18.61 19.97 -8.94
CA ALA A 390 -17.24 19.44 -8.83
C ALA A 390 -16.20 20.56 -9.00
N VAL A 391 -16.34 21.31 -10.08
CA VAL A 391 -15.41 22.40 -10.41
C VAL A 391 -15.48 23.50 -9.36
N ARG A 392 -16.69 23.86 -8.87
CA ARG A 392 -16.88 24.85 -7.80
C ARG A 392 -16.10 24.44 -6.54
N ARG A 393 -16.25 23.21 -6.08
CA ARG A 393 -15.55 22.69 -4.89
C ARG A 393 -14.04 22.74 -5.06
N PHE A 394 -13.54 22.30 -6.19
CA PHE A 394 -12.11 22.29 -6.48
C PHE A 394 -11.53 23.70 -6.60
N LEU A 395 -12.18 24.60 -7.34
CA LEU A 395 -11.76 26.00 -7.45
C LEU A 395 -11.86 26.74 -6.11
N ARG A 396 -12.86 26.41 -5.26
CA ARG A 396 -12.97 26.99 -3.91
C ARG A 396 -11.71 26.71 -3.10
N ALA A 397 -11.21 25.47 -3.09
CA ALA A 397 -9.98 25.11 -2.39
C ALA A 397 -8.76 25.85 -2.97
N LYS A 398 -8.63 25.92 -4.30
CA LYS A 398 -7.57 26.66 -4.99
C LYS A 398 -7.57 28.15 -4.63
N ILE A 399 -8.73 28.78 -4.64
CA ILE A 399 -8.86 30.23 -4.38
C ILE A 399 -8.64 30.52 -2.90
N ARG A 400 -9.16 29.68 -1.99
CA ARG A 400 -8.85 29.77 -0.54
C ARG A 400 -7.36 29.70 -0.25
N TRP A 401 -6.64 28.85 -0.97
CA TRP A 401 -5.19 28.80 -0.88
C TRP A 401 -4.50 30.03 -1.51
N GLY A 402 -5.23 30.86 -2.21
CA GLY A 402 -4.73 32.08 -2.85
C GLY A 402 -4.04 31.85 -4.19
N LEU A 403 -4.33 30.74 -4.88
CA LEU A 403 -3.61 30.32 -6.09
C LEU A 403 -3.58 31.38 -7.18
N LEU A 404 -4.68 32.16 -7.36
CA LEU A 404 -4.77 33.19 -8.39
C LEU A 404 -3.82 34.37 -8.16
N GLN A 405 -3.31 34.56 -6.94
CA GLN A 405 -2.44 35.67 -6.54
C GLN A 405 -1.00 35.27 -6.25
N ARG A 406 -0.71 33.99 -6.03
CA ARG A 406 0.61 33.53 -5.56
C ARG A 406 1.70 33.52 -6.64
N GLY A 407 1.34 33.56 -7.91
CA GLY A 407 2.32 33.55 -9.00
C GLY A 407 3.07 32.22 -9.14
N LYS A 408 4.17 32.28 -9.87
CA LYS A 408 5.03 31.15 -10.19
C LYS A 408 5.69 30.53 -8.91
N PRO A 409 5.77 29.21 -8.77
CA PRO A 409 6.31 28.56 -7.57
C PRO A 409 7.65 29.09 -7.08
N SER A 410 8.63 29.28 -7.97
CA SER A 410 9.96 29.81 -7.61
C SER A 410 9.98 31.28 -7.18
N GLU A 411 8.92 32.03 -7.44
CA GLU A 411 8.78 33.46 -7.06
C GLU A 411 8.01 33.62 -5.74
N ARG A 412 7.51 32.54 -5.16
CA ARG A 412 6.80 32.54 -3.89
C ARG A 412 7.79 32.72 -2.71
N PRO A 413 7.32 33.18 -1.54
CA PRO A 413 8.21 33.43 -0.40
C PRO A 413 8.75 32.14 0.26
N GLU A 414 8.32 30.97 -0.17
CA GLU A 414 8.78 29.69 0.34
C GLU A 414 10.23 29.43 -0.07
N SER A 415 11.04 29.00 0.89
CA SER A 415 12.49 28.86 0.71
C SER A 415 12.94 27.42 0.64
N LEU A 416 13.80 27.10 -0.32
CA LEU A 416 14.54 25.83 -0.39
C LEU A 416 15.37 25.54 0.88
N GLN A 417 15.73 26.58 1.67
CA GLN A 417 16.42 26.38 2.95
C GLN A 417 15.60 25.65 3.99
N GLN A 418 14.27 25.56 3.81
CA GLN A 418 13.41 24.75 4.67
C GLN A 418 13.50 23.26 4.34
N PHE A 419 13.94 22.89 3.14
CA PHE A 419 14.08 21.51 2.73
C PHE A 419 15.21 20.82 3.51
N ASN A 420 14.91 19.72 4.20
CA ASN A 420 15.84 18.98 5.05
C ASN A 420 16.61 19.86 6.05
N SER A 421 15.94 20.85 6.66
CA SER A 421 16.56 21.75 7.61
C SER A 421 16.99 21.03 8.88
N GLU A 422 17.98 21.56 9.61
CA GLU A 422 18.43 20.98 10.88
C GLU A 422 17.28 20.89 11.89
N ALA A 423 16.36 21.87 11.90
CA ALA A 423 15.17 21.83 12.74
C ALA A 423 14.27 20.65 12.44
N HIS A 424 14.12 20.26 11.16
CA HIS A 424 13.33 19.12 10.75
C HIS A 424 14.01 17.79 11.14
N LYS A 425 15.33 17.68 10.97
CA LYS A 425 16.08 16.49 11.43
C LYS A 425 16.00 16.31 12.95
N LEU A 426 16.14 17.39 13.73
CA LEU A 426 16.00 17.33 15.18
C LEU A 426 14.59 16.90 15.59
N LEU A 427 13.55 17.39 14.89
CA LEU A 427 12.18 16.97 15.12
C LEU A 427 11.96 15.50 14.75
N ALA A 428 12.51 15.02 13.64
CA ALA A 428 12.44 13.62 13.24
C ALA A 428 13.15 12.71 14.25
N ARG A 429 14.35 13.13 14.72
CA ARG A 429 15.08 12.44 15.78
C ARG A 429 14.31 12.38 17.11
N GLU A 430 13.61 13.47 17.49
CA GLU A 430 12.69 13.47 18.63
C GLU A 430 11.54 12.47 18.42
N ALA A 431 10.93 12.46 17.23
CA ALA A 431 9.86 11.56 16.91
C ALA A 431 10.31 10.08 16.99
N VAL A 432 11.51 9.75 16.50
CA VAL A 432 12.10 8.41 16.67
C VAL A 432 12.20 8.03 18.14
N ARG A 433 12.81 8.89 18.97
CA ARG A 433 12.95 8.58 20.41
C ARG A 433 11.62 8.30 21.11
N LYS A 434 10.58 9.09 20.76
CA LYS A 434 9.24 8.95 21.36
C LYS A 434 8.46 7.74 20.84
N SER A 435 8.80 7.21 19.66
CA SER A 435 8.09 6.08 19.05
C SER A 435 8.61 4.71 19.49
N LEU A 436 9.83 4.63 20.06
CA LEU A 436 10.42 3.35 20.44
C LEU A 436 9.66 2.69 21.58
N VAL A 437 9.31 1.40 21.41
CA VAL A 437 8.62 0.63 22.46
C VAL A 437 9.53 -0.47 22.99
N LEU A 438 9.79 -0.47 24.29
CA LEU A 438 10.56 -1.49 24.97
C LEU A 438 9.63 -2.63 25.42
N LEU A 439 9.72 -3.78 24.76
CA LEU A 439 8.91 -4.95 25.12
C LEU A 439 9.58 -5.81 26.21
N LYS A 440 10.92 -5.88 26.23
CA LYS A 440 11.69 -6.70 27.14
C LYS A 440 12.99 -6.00 27.50
N ASN A 441 13.37 -6.04 28.79
CA ASN A 441 14.66 -5.60 29.31
C ASN A 441 15.11 -6.46 30.50
N ASN A 442 15.35 -7.75 30.23
CA ASN A 442 15.74 -8.68 31.29
C ASN A 442 17.14 -8.33 31.81
N GLN A 443 17.33 -8.50 33.11
CA GLN A 443 18.58 -8.16 33.85
C GLN A 443 19.01 -6.68 33.69
N ASN A 444 18.10 -5.81 33.25
CA ASN A 444 18.34 -4.38 33.02
C ASN A 444 19.57 -4.13 32.13
N ILE A 445 19.67 -4.89 31.02
CA ILE A 445 20.80 -4.76 30.10
C ILE A 445 20.86 -3.38 29.42
N LEU A 446 19.68 -2.77 29.18
CA LEU A 446 19.57 -1.39 28.74
C LEU A 446 19.41 -0.43 29.93
N PRO A 447 19.97 0.79 29.87
CA PRO A 447 20.76 1.36 28.77
C PRO A 447 22.18 0.77 28.71
N LEU A 448 22.71 0.62 27.49
CA LEU A 448 24.05 0.10 27.24
C LEU A 448 25.10 1.16 27.64
N SER A 449 26.20 0.70 28.23
CA SER A 449 27.34 1.58 28.44
C SER A 449 27.94 2.00 27.09
N ALA A 450 28.03 3.30 26.85
CA ALA A 450 28.69 3.83 25.66
C ALA A 450 30.21 3.61 25.61
N LYS A 451 30.80 3.05 26.67
CA LYS A 451 32.23 2.66 26.73
C LYS A 451 32.46 1.19 26.36
N SER A 452 31.40 0.43 26.12
CA SER A 452 31.46 -0.99 25.77
C SER A 452 32.02 -1.22 24.37
N ARG A 453 32.44 -2.45 24.12
CA ARG A 453 32.67 -2.98 22.79
C ARG A 453 31.33 -3.51 22.27
N VAL A 454 30.73 -2.82 21.30
CA VAL A 454 29.43 -3.11 20.77
C VAL A 454 29.57 -3.76 19.38
N LEU A 455 29.00 -4.94 19.21
CA LEU A 455 28.76 -5.52 17.88
C LEU A 455 27.39 -5.03 17.39
N VAL A 456 27.34 -4.45 16.19
CA VAL A 456 26.07 -4.17 15.50
C VAL A 456 25.91 -5.18 14.38
N ALA A 457 24.82 -5.95 14.42
CA ALA A 457 24.56 -7.04 13.49
C ALA A 457 23.12 -7.00 12.93
N GLY A 458 22.80 -7.92 12.02
CA GLY A 458 21.50 -7.95 11.32
C GLY A 458 21.48 -7.07 10.08
N ASP A 459 20.62 -7.42 9.15
CA ASP A 459 20.52 -6.78 7.84
C ASP A 459 19.88 -5.37 7.90
N GLY A 460 19.22 -5.02 9.00
CA GLY A 460 18.71 -3.68 9.25
C GLY A 460 19.72 -2.71 9.87
N ALA A 461 20.91 -3.18 10.25
CA ALA A 461 21.90 -2.39 10.99
C ALA A 461 22.32 -1.10 10.28
N ASP A 462 22.73 -1.23 9.01
CA ASP A 462 23.17 -0.11 8.16
C ASP A 462 22.35 -0.08 6.85
N ALA A 463 21.01 -0.17 6.97
CA ALA A 463 20.09 -0.22 5.85
C ALA A 463 19.00 0.83 6.02
N ILE A 464 19.26 2.05 5.50
CA ILE A 464 18.33 3.18 5.63
C ILE A 464 17.01 2.89 4.90
N ALA A 465 17.05 2.22 3.76
CA ALA A 465 15.84 1.80 3.05
C ALA A 465 14.93 0.95 3.96
N LYS A 466 15.52 -0.01 4.71
CA LYS A 466 14.78 -0.89 5.62
C LYS A 466 14.18 -0.12 6.81
N GLN A 467 14.92 0.82 7.37
CA GLN A 467 14.41 1.66 8.46
C GLN A 467 13.39 2.71 8.00
N ALA A 468 13.42 3.13 6.74
CA ALA A 468 12.47 4.08 6.17
C ALA A 468 11.15 3.42 5.72
N GLY A 469 11.20 2.17 5.26
CA GLY A 469 10.02 1.44 4.80
C GLY A 469 9.53 1.82 3.41
N GLY A 470 8.33 1.40 3.06
CA GLY A 470 7.64 1.79 1.83
C GLY A 470 7.31 3.28 1.76
N TRP A 471 6.88 3.78 0.62
CA TRP A 471 6.60 5.21 0.38
C TRP A 471 7.79 6.13 0.67
N SER A 472 9.02 5.66 0.48
CA SER A 472 10.25 6.39 0.74
C SER A 472 11.11 6.40 -0.52
N VAL A 473 11.23 7.54 -1.17
CA VAL A 473 11.90 7.79 -2.47
C VAL A 473 11.31 7.00 -3.63
N SER A 474 10.89 5.76 -3.39
CA SER A 474 10.09 4.94 -4.32
C SER A 474 8.90 4.34 -3.58
N TRP A 475 7.89 3.91 -4.34
CA TRP A 475 6.64 3.39 -3.79
C TRP A 475 6.85 2.20 -2.84
N GLN A 476 7.49 1.13 -3.34
CA GLN A 476 7.71 -0.07 -2.52
C GLN A 476 8.89 0.08 -1.55
N GLY A 477 9.82 1.00 -1.79
CA GLY A 477 11.03 1.18 -0.97
C GLY A 477 12.10 0.11 -1.17
N THR A 478 11.82 -0.96 -1.92
CA THR A 478 12.67 -2.16 -2.06
C THR A 478 13.85 -1.99 -3.00
N ASP A 479 13.81 -1.01 -3.89
CA ASP A 479 14.83 -0.69 -4.90
C ASP A 479 15.79 0.41 -4.42
N ASN A 480 15.74 0.76 -3.14
CA ASN A 480 16.56 1.81 -2.55
C ASN A 480 17.81 1.25 -1.88
N THR A 481 18.86 2.05 -1.92
CA THR A 481 20.11 1.86 -1.18
C THR A 481 20.37 3.05 -0.27
N ASN A 482 21.38 3.00 0.59
CA ASN A 482 21.74 4.15 1.44
C ASN A 482 22.05 5.42 0.63
N ASP A 483 22.52 5.29 -0.62
CA ASP A 483 22.77 6.44 -1.51
C ASP A 483 21.51 7.19 -1.93
N ASP A 484 20.33 6.58 -1.80
CA ASP A 484 19.06 7.23 -2.07
C ASP A 484 18.59 8.14 -0.92
N PHE A 485 19.32 8.11 0.20
CA PHE A 485 19.03 8.87 1.42
C PHE A 485 20.26 9.67 1.91
N PRO A 486 20.73 10.66 1.13
CA PRO A 486 22.02 11.32 1.38
C PRO A 486 22.13 12.07 2.70
N ASN A 487 20.99 12.45 3.28
CA ASN A 487 20.90 13.23 4.50
C ASN A 487 20.47 12.42 5.72
N ALA A 488 20.27 11.11 5.56
CA ALA A 488 19.83 10.23 6.62
C ALA A 488 21.00 9.59 7.39
N THR A 489 20.74 9.10 8.57
CA THR A 489 21.67 8.37 9.43
C THR A 489 21.09 6.99 9.73
N SER A 490 21.85 5.92 9.49
CA SER A 490 21.45 4.58 9.87
C SER A 490 21.53 4.35 11.39
N ILE A 491 20.88 3.32 11.88
CA ILE A 491 20.96 2.93 13.30
C ILE A 491 22.40 2.61 13.68
N TYR A 492 23.13 1.88 12.81
CA TYR A 492 24.56 1.62 13.02
C TYR A 492 25.38 2.91 13.15
N GLN A 493 25.20 3.85 12.22
CA GLN A 493 25.93 5.12 12.25
C GLN A 493 25.63 5.91 13.52
N GLY A 494 24.38 5.93 13.97
CA GLY A 494 23.97 6.57 15.22
C GLY A 494 24.63 5.95 16.44
N ILE A 495 24.67 4.61 16.54
CA ILE A 495 25.35 3.87 17.62
C ILE A 495 26.85 4.15 17.58
N ARG A 496 27.46 4.03 16.40
CA ARG A 496 28.89 4.24 16.19
C ARG A 496 29.33 5.62 16.67
N GLN A 497 28.66 6.67 16.24
CA GLN A 497 28.97 8.04 16.61
C GLN A 497 28.98 8.23 18.13
N GLN A 498 28.01 7.70 18.84
CA GLN A 498 27.89 7.90 20.28
C GLN A 498 28.86 7.03 21.09
N VAL A 499 29.10 5.80 20.70
CA VAL A 499 30.02 4.87 21.36
C VAL A 499 31.46 5.32 21.16
N GLU A 500 31.88 5.65 19.94
CA GLU A 500 33.24 6.14 19.66
C GLU A 500 33.52 7.49 20.38
N ALA A 501 32.53 8.41 20.39
CA ALA A 501 32.63 9.68 21.12
C ALA A 501 32.79 9.50 22.65
N SER A 502 32.41 8.35 23.19
CA SER A 502 32.49 7.98 24.59
C SER A 502 33.73 7.13 24.94
N GLY A 503 34.53 6.77 23.92
CA GLY A 503 35.73 5.95 24.06
C GLY A 503 35.49 4.45 23.99
N GLY A 504 34.31 4.02 23.61
CA GLY A 504 33.97 2.61 23.30
C GLY A 504 34.41 2.18 21.90
N GLN A 505 34.08 0.97 21.53
CA GLN A 505 34.40 0.38 20.23
C GLN A 505 33.12 -0.18 19.57
N VAL A 506 33.00 -0.01 18.25
CA VAL A 506 31.86 -0.56 17.47
C VAL A 506 32.39 -1.36 16.30
N GLU A 507 31.86 -2.54 16.11
CA GLU A 507 32.08 -3.38 14.94
C GLU A 507 30.74 -3.64 14.25
N LEU A 508 30.69 -3.43 12.91
CA LEU A 508 29.55 -3.82 12.08
C LEU A 508 29.84 -5.18 11.46
N ALA A 509 28.99 -6.16 11.73
CA ALA A 509 29.04 -7.46 11.07
C ALA A 509 27.62 -8.01 10.95
N VAL A 510 27.02 -7.85 9.78
CA VAL A 510 25.63 -8.24 9.49
C VAL A 510 25.36 -9.71 9.85
N ASP A 511 26.30 -10.60 9.63
CA ASP A 511 26.25 -12.04 9.93
C ASP A 511 26.66 -12.40 11.37
N GLY A 512 26.94 -11.41 12.20
CA GLY A 512 27.32 -11.60 13.61
C GLY A 512 28.73 -12.14 13.83
N ARG A 513 29.59 -12.23 12.80
CA ARG A 513 31.01 -12.59 12.95
C ARG A 513 31.82 -11.40 13.46
N TYR A 514 32.61 -11.57 14.47
CA TYR A 514 33.39 -10.50 15.08
C TYR A 514 34.87 -10.85 15.21
N ARG A 515 35.73 -9.85 15.24
CA ARG A 515 37.18 -10.00 15.43
C ARG A 515 37.56 -10.17 16.91
N ASN A 516 36.97 -9.36 17.75
CA ASN A 516 37.14 -9.39 19.19
C ASN A 516 35.81 -9.59 19.88
N LYS A 517 35.77 -10.49 20.89
CA LYS A 517 34.50 -10.75 21.59
C LYS A 517 33.85 -9.45 22.08
N PRO A 518 32.64 -9.13 21.65
CA PRO A 518 31.93 -7.93 22.10
C PRO A 518 31.38 -8.12 23.52
N ASP A 519 31.16 -7.01 24.22
CA ASP A 519 30.50 -7.00 25.51
C ASP A 519 28.97 -7.19 25.32
N VAL A 520 28.45 -6.70 24.19
CA VAL A 520 27.02 -6.80 23.82
C VAL A 520 26.87 -6.76 22.29
N ALA A 521 25.83 -7.42 21.78
CA ALA A 521 25.39 -7.30 20.40
C ALA A 521 24.06 -6.54 20.32
N VAL A 522 24.01 -5.51 19.47
CA VAL A 522 22.79 -4.87 19.03
C VAL A 522 22.44 -5.44 17.66
N VAL A 523 21.38 -6.20 17.58
CA VAL A 523 20.96 -6.90 16.37
C VAL A 523 19.72 -6.23 15.79
N VAL A 524 19.89 -5.57 14.64
CA VAL A 524 18.81 -4.86 13.95
C VAL A 524 18.24 -5.75 12.86
N ILE A 525 17.03 -6.20 13.06
CA ILE A 525 16.29 -7.12 12.17
C ILE A 525 14.89 -6.61 11.90
N GLY A 526 14.20 -7.15 10.92
CA GLY A 526 12.81 -6.77 10.66
C GLY A 526 12.33 -7.05 9.25
N GLU A 527 11.15 -6.53 8.93
CA GLU A 527 10.53 -6.65 7.62
C GLU A 527 11.33 -5.89 6.56
N ASN A 528 11.34 -6.40 5.31
CA ASN A 528 11.79 -5.62 4.17
C ASN A 528 10.71 -4.57 3.82
N PRO A 529 11.09 -3.45 3.17
CA PRO A 529 10.13 -2.46 2.73
C PRO A 529 9.03 -3.04 1.84
N TYR A 530 7.84 -2.52 1.98
CA TYR A 530 6.67 -2.82 1.14
C TYR A 530 5.67 -1.67 1.18
N ALA A 531 4.80 -1.59 0.19
CA ALA A 531 3.64 -0.72 0.18
C ALA A 531 2.40 -1.47 -0.31
N GLU A 532 1.24 -1.11 0.23
CA GLU A 532 -0.08 -1.60 -0.15
C GLU A 532 -0.16 -3.13 -0.12
N TRP A 533 -0.80 -3.77 -1.12
CA TRP A 533 -1.00 -5.24 -1.16
C TRP A 533 0.30 -6.06 -1.17
N PHE A 534 1.45 -5.46 -1.55
CA PHE A 534 2.73 -6.14 -1.40
C PHE A 534 3.07 -6.47 0.04
N GLY A 535 2.50 -5.71 0.96
CA GLY A 535 2.59 -5.97 2.38
C GLY A 535 1.55 -6.93 2.92
N ASP A 536 0.53 -7.36 2.15
CA ASP A 536 -0.47 -8.31 2.63
C ASP A 536 0.16 -9.64 2.98
N ILE A 537 -0.14 -10.17 4.18
CA ILE A 537 0.38 -11.45 4.66
C ILE A 537 -0.74 -12.40 5.05
N GLN A 538 -0.45 -13.72 5.03
CA GLN A 538 -1.43 -14.74 5.39
C GLN A 538 -1.32 -15.19 6.85
N GLN A 539 -0.21 -14.88 7.52
CA GLN A 539 0.05 -15.25 8.92
C GLN A 539 1.03 -14.26 9.56
N LEU A 540 0.96 -14.15 10.87
CA LEU A 540 1.74 -13.17 11.63
C LEU A 540 3.11 -13.67 12.07
N GLU A 541 3.51 -14.91 11.77
CA GLU A 541 4.83 -15.39 12.17
C GLU A 541 5.93 -14.65 11.41
N TYR A 542 6.78 -13.94 12.15
CA TYR A 542 7.93 -13.27 11.57
C TYR A 542 8.89 -14.26 10.87
N GLN A 543 9.28 -13.99 9.63
CA GLN A 543 10.10 -14.85 8.78
C GLN A 543 9.63 -16.32 8.75
N HIS A 544 8.32 -16.52 8.52
CA HIS A 544 7.78 -17.88 8.36
C HIS A 544 8.55 -18.65 7.29
N GLY A 545 8.97 -19.90 7.62
CA GLY A 545 9.74 -20.75 6.70
C GLY A 545 11.21 -20.34 6.51
N ASN A 546 11.62 -19.14 6.95
CA ASN A 546 13.00 -18.67 6.87
C ASN A 546 13.39 -17.96 8.18
N LYS A 547 14.06 -18.62 9.08
CA LYS A 547 14.42 -18.12 10.41
C LYS A 547 15.88 -17.64 10.48
N GLN A 548 16.36 -16.92 9.47
CA GLN A 548 17.75 -16.45 9.42
C GLN A 548 18.09 -15.52 10.59
N ASP A 549 17.21 -14.60 10.92
CA ASP A 549 17.42 -13.67 12.01
C ASP A 549 17.39 -14.35 13.37
N LEU A 550 16.45 -15.29 13.57
CA LEU A 550 16.43 -16.13 14.78
C LEU A 550 17.71 -16.96 14.92
N ALA A 551 18.24 -17.50 13.82
CA ALA A 551 19.50 -18.24 13.82
C ALA A 551 20.67 -17.35 14.25
N LEU A 552 20.72 -16.09 13.76
CA LEU A 552 21.72 -15.10 14.17
C LEU A 552 21.62 -14.78 15.68
N LEU A 553 20.42 -14.51 16.18
CA LEU A 553 20.21 -14.25 17.60
C LEU A 553 20.67 -15.43 18.48
N LYS A 554 20.28 -16.66 18.11
CA LYS A 554 20.67 -17.88 18.83
C LYS A 554 22.17 -18.13 18.75
N GLN A 555 22.82 -17.88 17.62
CA GLN A 555 24.26 -17.99 17.44
C GLN A 555 25.01 -17.09 18.44
N LEU A 556 24.66 -15.83 18.55
CA LEU A 556 25.29 -14.87 19.47
C LEU A 556 25.06 -15.26 20.93
N LYS A 557 23.84 -15.67 21.28
CA LYS A 557 23.51 -16.16 22.62
C LYS A 557 24.35 -17.40 23.02
N GLN A 558 24.51 -18.36 22.09
CA GLN A 558 25.35 -19.57 22.34
C GLN A 558 26.82 -19.24 22.61
N GLN A 559 27.32 -18.14 22.05
CA GLN A 559 28.67 -17.61 22.29
C GLN A 559 28.78 -16.82 23.62
N GLY A 560 27.69 -16.76 24.38
CA GLY A 560 27.63 -16.02 25.65
C GLY A 560 27.70 -14.51 25.47
N ILE A 561 27.17 -13.98 24.36
CA ILE A 561 27.09 -12.55 24.12
C ILE A 561 25.65 -12.10 24.45
N PRO A 562 25.47 -11.10 25.33
CA PRO A 562 24.18 -10.49 25.55
C PRO A 562 23.62 -9.86 24.27
N VAL A 563 22.32 -10.05 23.98
CA VAL A 563 21.68 -9.63 22.75
C VAL A 563 20.57 -8.62 23.00
N VAL A 564 20.69 -7.45 22.40
CA VAL A 564 19.65 -6.43 22.30
C VAL A 564 19.10 -6.44 20.87
N THR A 565 17.86 -6.83 20.70
CA THR A 565 17.19 -6.80 19.39
C THR A 565 16.49 -5.47 19.18
N VAL A 566 16.74 -4.83 18.03
CA VAL A 566 16.00 -3.69 17.49
C VAL A 566 15.18 -4.19 16.31
N PHE A 567 13.87 -4.18 16.45
CA PHE A 567 12.96 -4.77 15.50
C PHE A 567 12.29 -3.71 14.63
N LEU A 568 12.53 -3.78 13.32
CA LEU A 568 11.94 -2.92 12.29
C LEU A 568 10.71 -3.60 11.71
N THR A 569 9.54 -2.99 11.88
CA THR A 569 8.29 -3.61 11.41
C THR A 569 7.22 -2.56 11.13
N GLY A 570 6.38 -2.85 10.14
CA GLY A 570 5.20 -2.06 9.80
C GLY A 570 3.91 -2.54 10.47
N ARG A 571 4.00 -3.57 11.36
CA ARG A 571 2.84 -4.17 12.02
C ARG A 571 3.25 -4.97 13.25
N PRO A 572 2.34 -5.32 14.17
CA PRO A 572 2.59 -6.36 15.16
C PRO A 572 2.77 -7.72 14.45
N LEU A 573 3.82 -8.44 14.83
CA LEU A 573 4.10 -9.78 14.33
C LEU A 573 4.32 -10.76 15.48
N TRP A 574 4.00 -12.03 15.27
CA TRP A 574 4.31 -13.07 16.23
C TRP A 574 5.82 -13.34 16.22
N THR A 575 6.49 -12.88 17.27
CA THR A 575 7.95 -12.87 17.44
C THR A 575 8.39 -13.55 18.72
N ASN A 576 7.61 -14.48 19.26
CA ASN A 576 7.92 -15.15 20.53
C ASN A 576 9.31 -15.78 20.55
N LYS A 577 9.73 -16.39 19.44
CA LYS A 577 11.03 -17.05 19.27
C LYS A 577 12.18 -16.05 19.37
N GLU A 578 12.03 -14.90 18.69
CA GLU A 578 13.02 -13.82 18.65
C GLU A 578 13.10 -13.07 20.00
N ILE A 579 11.97 -12.86 20.67
CA ILE A 579 11.91 -12.28 22.01
C ILE A 579 12.59 -13.21 23.04
N ASN A 580 12.37 -14.53 22.94
CA ASN A 580 13.02 -15.49 23.80
C ASN A 580 14.55 -15.51 23.60
N ALA A 581 15.02 -15.37 22.37
CA ALA A 581 16.44 -15.33 22.02
C ALA A 581 17.14 -14.03 22.36
N SER A 582 16.45 -13.02 22.87
CA SER A 582 16.96 -11.69 23.19
C SER A 582 16.97 -11.40 24.68
N ASP A 583 17.94 -10.64 25.19
CA ASP A 583 17.96 -10.11 26.57
C ASP A 583 17.11 -8.83 26.69
N ALA A 584 17.15 -7.97 25.65
CA ALA A 584 16.22 -6.87 25.48
C ALA A 584 15.62 -6.91 24.07
N PHE A 585 14.37 -6.45 23.96
CA PHE A 585 13.65 -6.39 22.67
C PHE A 585 12.96 -5.04 22.54
N VAL A 586 13.38 -4.27 21.53
CA VAL A 586 12.90 -2.92 21.24
C VAL A 586 12.22 -2.92 19.89
N VAL A 587 10.96 -2.51 19.82
CA VAL A 587 10.26 -2.25 18.56
C VAL A 587 10.56 -0.81 18.15
N ALA A 588 11.22 -0.66 17.01
CA ALA A 588 11.57 0.63 16.44
C ALA A 588 10.61 1.06 15.32
N TRP A 589 9.67 0.20 14.96
CA TRP A 589 8.74 0.42 13.85
C TRP A 589 9.49 0.70 12.56
N LEU A 590 9.19 1.79 11.88
CA LEU A 590 9.86 2.30 10.69
C LEU A 590 10.31 3.74 10.99
N PRO A 591 11.51 3.95 11.54
CA PRO A 591 11.92 5.22 12.14
C PRO A 591 12.25 6.34 11.14
N GLY A 592 12.34 6.05 9.83
CA GLY A 592 12.64 7.09 8.83
C GLY A 592 14.12 7.46 8.74
N SER A 593 14.44 8.75 8.55
CA SER A 593 15.82 9.21 8.26
C SER A 593 16.76 9.27 9.47
N GLU A 594 16.22 9.28 10.69
CA GLU A 594 17.03 9.65 11.89
C GLU A 594 17.31 8.45 12.80
N GLY A 595 18.04 7.43 12.29
CA GLY A 595 18.44 6.24 13.07
C GLY A 595 19.24 6.55 14.35
N GLN A 596 19.87 7.73 14.45
CA GLN A 596 20.50 8.20 15.70
C GLN A 596 19.50 8.31 16.86
N GLY A 597 18.22 8.56 16.60
CA GLY A 597 17.18 8.60 17.63
C GLY A 597 17.05 7.26 18.37
N VAL A 598 17.31 6.14 17.69
CA VAL A 598 17.37 4.81 18.31
C VAL A 598 18.58 4.73 19.26
N ALA A 599 19.75 5.15 18.80
CA ALA A 599 20.96 5.15 19.61
C ALA A 599 20.83 6.06 20.85
N ASP A 600 20.11 7.19 20.75
CA ASP A 600 19.86 8.12 21.84
C ASP A 600 19.20 7.46 23.06
N VAL A 601 18.31 6.52 22.79
CA VAL A 601 17.56 5.84 23.86
C VAL A 601 18.31 4.59 24.33
N LEU A 602 18.97 3.83 23.42
CA LEU A 602 19.67 2.59 23.80
C LEU A 602 20.93 2.83 24.63
N LEU A 603 21.60 3.98 24.49
CA LEU A 603 22.93 4.22 25.07
C LEU A 603 22.86 5.17 26.27
N ALA A 604 23.61 4.82 27.30
CA ALA A 604 23.85 5.68 28.44
C ALA A 604 24.79 6.85 28.08
N ASP A 605 24.75 7.90 28.88
CA ASP A 605 25.75 8.98 28.84
C ASP A 605 27.13 8.54 29.41
N LYS A 606 28.07 9.46 29.47
CA LYS A 606 29.43 9.20 29.99
C LYS A 606 29.45 8.83 31.46
N GLU A 607 28.44 9.23 32.19
CA GLU A 607 28.21 8.99 33.61
C GLU A 607 27.45 7.67 33.84
N GLY A 608 27.04 6.98 32.80
CA GLY A 608 26.29 5.72 32.86
C GLY A 608 24.78 5.88 33.09
N LYS A 609 24.23 7.09 32.91
CA LYS A 609 22.81 7.37 33.03
C LYS A 609 22.13 7.32 31.67
N ALA A 610 20.87 6.89 31.62
CA ALA A 610 20.05 7.01 30.42
C ALA A 610 19.97 8.48 29.98
N ARG A 611 20.28 8.75 28.69
CA ARG A 611 20.13 10.11 28.11
C ARG A 611 18.66 10.43 27.88
N TYR A 612 17.93 9.43 27.39
CA TYR A 612 16.49 9.47 27.14
C TYR A 612 15.88 8.13 27.58
N ASP A 613 14.69 8.17 28.15
CA ASP A 613 13.95 6.98 28.51
C ASP A 613 12.98 6.58 27.40
N PHE A 614 12.52 5.33 27.40
CA PHE A 614 11.44 4.88 26.54
C PHE A 614 10.12 5.53 26.95
N GLN A 615 9.44 6.13 25.98
CA GLN A 615 8.15 6.78 26.17
C GLN A 615 7.05 6.08 25.36
N GLY A 616 7.43 5.43 24.26
CA GLY A 616 6.49 4.79 23.34
C GLY A 616 5.71 3.66 24.02
N LYS A 617 4.44 3.57 23.65
CA LYS A 617 3.51 2.53 24.09
C LYS A 617 2.86 1.90 22.86
N LEU A 618 2.58 0.60 22.92
CA LEU A 618 1.91 -0.07 21.81
C LEU A 618 0.58 0.62 21.50
N SER A 619 0.44 1.11 20.29
CA SER A 619 -0.82 1.60 19.72
C SER A 619 -1.57 0.52 18.95
N PHE A 620 -1.01 -0.67 18.93
CA PHE A 620 -1.53 -1.91 18.41
C PHE A 620 -1.25 -3.03 19.40
N SER A 621 -2.19 -3.94 19.55
CA SER A 621 -2.03 -5.12 20.41
C SER A 621 -1.04 -6.11 19.81
N TRP A 622 -0.14 -6.69 20.63
CA TRP A 622 0.90 -7.60 20.12
C TRP A 622 0.42 -9.05 20.23
N PRO A 623 0.44 -9.85 19.14
CA PRO A 623 -0.17 -11.16 19.11
C PRO A 623 0.57 -12.18 19.98
N ARG A 624 -0.20 -12.97 20.76
CA ARG A 624 0.26 -14.14 21.53
C ARG A 624 0.45 -15.35 20.65
N TYR A 625 -0.39 -15.46 19.60
CA TYR A 625 -0.42 -16.57 18.66
C TYR A 625 -0.30 -16.05 17.23
N ASP A 626 0.29 -16.86 16.38
CA ASP A 626 0.57 -16.54 14.97
C ASP A 626 -0.67 -16.39 14.06
N HIS A 627 -1.84 -16.77 14.56
CA HIS A 627 -3.14 -16.69 13.90
C HIS A 627 -4.08 -15.63 14.49
N GLN A 628 -3.63 -14.80 15.42
CA GLN A 628 -4.43 -13.69 15.97
C GLN A 628 -4.41 -12.49 15.04
N PHE A 629 -5.01 -12.62 13.87
CA PHE A 629 -5.01 -11.60 12.82
C PHE A 629 -5.84 -10.37 13.20
N VAL A 630 -6.98 -10.61 13.83
CA VAL A 630 -7.89 -9.60 14.40
C VAL A 630 -7.71 -9.66 15.92
N LEU A 631 -7.04 -8.65 16.45
CA LEU A 631 -6.71 -8.57 17.86
C LEU A 631 -6.72 -7.09 18.29
N ASN A 632 -7.88 -6.60 18.70
CA ASN A 632 -8.03 -5.18 18.95
C ASN A 632 -8.52 -4.91 20.36
N LYS A 633 -8.08 -3.82 20.96
CA LYS A 633 -8.57 -3.34 22.25
C LYS A 633 -10.09 -3.31 22.30
N GLY A 634 -10.65 -4.02 23.26
CA GLY A 634 -12.10 -4.11 23.46
C GLY A 634 -12.78 -5.28 22.76
N ASP A 635 -12.05 -6.09 21.99
CA ASP A 635 -12.59 -7.33 21.44
C ASP A 635 -12.99 -8.32 22.55
N LYS A 636 -14.02 -9.12 22.30
CA LYS A 636 -14.58 -10.04 23.31
C LYS A 636 -13.57 -11.06 23.82
N ASP A 637 -12.75 -11.61 22.91
CA ASP A 637 -11.78 -12.65 23.19
C ASP A 637 -10.35 -12.06 23.18
N TYR A 638 -10.16 -10.91 23.81
CA TYR A 638 -8.93 -10.16 23.83
C TYR A 638 -7.85 -10.84 24.70
N ASP A 639 -6.91 -11.55 24.07
CA ASP A 639 -5.78 -12.25 24.72
C ASP A 639 -4.44 -11.96 24.02
N PRO A 640 -3.93 -10.73 24.07
CA PRO A 640 -2.63 -10.39 23.47
C PRO A 640 -1.44 -10.94 24.23
N LEU A 641 -0.29 -11.06 23.58
CA LEU A 641 1.00 -11.28 24.28
C LEU A 641 1.37 -10.02 25.09
N PHE A 642 1.31 -8.85 24.43
CA PHE A 642 1.39 -7.55 25.08
C PHE A 642 0.17 -6.72 24.71
N ALA A 643 -0.53 -6.23 25.72
CA ALA A 643 -1.76 -5.48 25.53
C ALA A 643 -1.50 -4.11 24.89
N TYR A 644 -2.52 -3.56 24.24
CA TYR A 644 -2.56 -2.15 23.88
C TYR A 644 -2.10 -1.24 25.05
N GLY A 645 -1.21 -0.29 24.76
CA GLY A 645 -0.64 0.58 25.77
C GLY A 645 0.57 0.01 26.54
N TYR A 646 0.98 -1.24 26.25
CA TYR A 646 2.18 -1.82 26.84
C TYR A 646 3.45 -1.15 26.29
N GLY A 647 4.45 -1.04 27.16
CA GLY A 647 5.80 -0.56 26.88
C GLY A 647 6.50 -0.29 28.20
N LEU A 648 7.71 -0.79 28.35
CA LEU A 648 8.54 -0.60 29.54
C LEU A 648 9.32 0.72 29.48
N THR A 649 9.70 1.22 30.63
CA THR A 649 10.67 2.32 30.85
C THR A 649 11.90 1.76 31.56
N TYR A 650 12.93 2.55 31.73
CA TYR A 650 14.08 2.16 32.50
C TYR A 650 13.81 2.00 34.02
N ALA A 651 12.72 2.56 34.51
CA ALA A 651 12.31 2.40 35.91
C ALA A 651 11.62 1.04 36.16
N ASP A 652 11.16 0.36 35.13
CA ASP A 652 10.48 -0.91 35.25
C ASP A 652 11.45 -2.06 35.52
N GLN A 653 11.14 -2.91 36.50
CA GLN A 653 11.97 -4.07 36.90
C GLN A 653 11.38 -5.38 36.41
N THR A 654 10.53 -5.34 35.40
CA THR A 654 9.82 -6.49 34.85
C THR A 654 10.79 -7.46 34.21
N GLN A 655 10.76 -8.73 34.68
CA GLN A 655 11.51 -9.83 34.07
C GLN A 655 10.53 -10.76 33.34
N LEU A 656 10.67 -10.87 32.04
CA LEU A 656 9.83 -11.74 31.24
C LEU A 656 10.37 -13.17 31.22
N GLY A 657 9.49 -14.15 31.40
CA GLY A 657 9.76 -15.57 31.23
C GLY A 657 9.89 -15.96 29.75
N VAL A 658 9.96 -17.26 29.51
CA VAL A 658 10.00 -17.82 28.16
C VAL A 658 8.57 -17.97 27.63
N PHE A 659 8.31 -17.42 26.46
CA PHE A 659 7.03 -17.54 25.78
C PHE A 659 6.95 -18.84 24.96
N SER A 660 5.72 -19.31 24.70
CA SER A 660 5.50 -20.47 23.83
C SER A 660 6.02 -20.21 22.42
N GLU A 661 6.84 -21.10 21.90
CA GLU A 661 7.37 -21.08 20.53
C GLU A 661 6.60 -21.97 19.56
N LYS A 662 5.51 -22.59 20.05
CA LYS A 662 4.68 -23.46 19.21
C LYS A 662 3.80 -22.58 18.34
N SER A 663 3.98 -22.69 17.02
CA SER A 663 2.99 -22.24 16.05
C SER A 663 1.72 -23.07 16.27
N THR A 664 0.61 -22.41 16.46
CA THR A 664 -0.72 -23.02 16.59
C THR A 664 -1.55 -22.78 15.34
N ALA A 665 -1.03 -22.01 14.38
CA ALA A 665 -1.65 -21.93 13.08
C ALA A 665 -1.76 -23.37 12.56
N GLN A 666 -2.94 -23.90 12.59
CA GLN A 666 -3.28 -24.84 11.56
C GLN A 666 -3.07 -24.05 10.29
N VAL A 667 -2.09 -24.42 9.48
CA VAL A 667 -2.15 -24.11 8.07
C VAL A 667 -3.54 -24.59 7.67
N SER A 668 -4.53 -23.71 7.83
CA SER A 668 -5.76 -23.93 7.11
C SER A 668 -5.28 -23.87 5.68
N ASP A 669 -5.21 -25.03 5.05
CA ASP A 669 -5.41 -25.16 3.64
C ASP A 669 -6.78 -24.50 3.31
N SER A 670 -6.88 -23.19 3.55
CA SER A 670 -7.83 -22.31 2.91
C SER A 670 -7.27 -21.98 1.53
N GLY A 671 -6.66 -22.98 0.91
CA GLY A 671 -6.55 -23.09 -0.49
C GLY A 671 -7.99 -23.10 -1.01
N HIS A 672 -8.33 -22.26 -1.93
CA HIS A 672 -9.37 -22.53 -2.87
C HIS A 672 -9.28 -24.02 -3.22
N ASP A 673 -10.33 -24.80 -3.05
CA ASP A 673 -10.35 -26.24 -3.23
C ASP A 673 -9.47 -26.67 -4.41
N GLY A 674 -8.27 -27.17 -4.12
CA GLY A 674 -7.34 -27.64 -5.13
C GLY A 674 -6.47 -26.60 -5.87
N VAL A 675 -6.34 -25.37 -5.41
CA VAL A 675 -5.49 -24.31 -6.02
C VAL A 675 -4.36 -23.93 -5.06
N GLU A 676 -3.11 -24.15 -5.45
CA GLU A 676 -1.93 -23.71 -4.72
C GLU A 676 -1.30 -22.48 -5.42
N PRO A 677 -1.31 -21.30 -4.81
CA PRO A 677 -0.71 -20.11 -5.40
C PRO A 677 0.82 -20.15 -5.37
N LEU A 678 1.47 -19.75 -6.47
CA LEU A 678 2.90 -19.53 -6.59
C LEU A 678 3.22 -18.04 -6.79
N LEU A 679 2.39 -17.37 -7.57
CA LEU A 679 2.33 -15.92 -7.76
C LEU A 679 0.87 -15.56 -8.00
N LEU A 680 0.28 -14.79 -7.11
CA LEU A 680 -0.96 -14.05 -7.37
C LEU A 680 -0.60 -12.56 -7.44
N ARG A 681 -1.05 -11.74 -6.51
CA ARG A 681 -0.52 -10.37 -6.41
C ARG A 681 0.95 -10.35 -5.99
N ASN A 682 1.31 -11.27 -5.09
CA ASN A 682 2.66 -11.44 -4.56
C ASN A 682 3.16 -12.86 -4.76
N LEU A 683 4.48 -13.02 -4.67
CA LEU A 683 5.09 -14.34 -4.58
C LEU A 683 4.58 -15.07 -3.33
N ALA A 684 4.25 -16.34 -3.49
CA ALA A 684 3.95 -17.18 -2.34
C ALA A 684 5.15 -17.26 -1.39
N PRO A 685 4.92 -17.42 -0.08
CA PRO A 685 6.00 -17.58 0.89
C PRO A 685 6.98 -18.66 0.47
N GLY A 686 8.27 -18.37 0.53
CA GLY A 686 9.32 -19.30 0.11
C GLY A 686 9.58 -19.38 -1.39
N MET A 687 8.95 -18.52 -2.20
CA MET A 687 9.21 -18.36 -3.63
C MET A 687 10.07 -17.12 -3.91
N ALA A 688 10.88 -17.19 -4.98
CA ALA A 688 11.66 -16.07 -5.48
C ALA A 688 11.83 -16.17 -6.99
N TRP A 689 12.10 -15.05 -7.66
CA TRP A 689 12.59 -15.05 -9.03
C TRP A 689 14.10 -15.22 -9.08
N LEU A 690 14.58 -15.91 -10.08
CA LEU A 690 16.00 -15.95 -10.45
C LEU A 690 16.13 -15.67 -11.95
N LEU A 691 16.85 -14.61 -12.28
CA LEU A 691 17.16 -14.22 -13.65
C LEU A 691 18.58 -14.64 -13.95
N THR A 692 18.77 -15.53 -14.95
CA THR A 692 20.09 -16.04 -15.32
C THR A 692 20.43 -15.68 -16.76
N ASP A 693 21.66 -15.25 -16.98
CA ASP A 693 22.30 -15.02 -18.28
C ASP A 693 23.27 -16.15 -18.63
N SER A 694 23.92 -16.09 -19.78
CA SER A 694 24.86 -17.08 -20.23
C SER A 694 26.11 -17.20 -19.32
N SER A 695 26.47 -16.14 -18.59
CA SER A 695 27.65 -16.13 -17.70
C SER A 695 27.33 -16.77 -16.34
N SER A 696 26.06 -16.69 -15.89
CA SER A 696 25.60 -17.18 -14.59
C SER A 696 25.02 -18.60 -14.63
N ALA A 697 24.95 -19.24 -15.80
CA ALA A 697 24.33 -20.56 -15.99
C ALA A 697 24.98 -21.69 -15.15
N HIS A 698 26.16 -21.50 -14.57
CA HIS A 698 26.91 -22.46 -13.77
C HIS A 698 27.09 -22.07 -12.30
N SER A 699 26.53 -20.92 -11.86
CA SER A 699 26.62 -20.50 -10.46
C SER A 699 25.57 -21.21 -9.60
N SER A 700 26.04 -22.10 -8.72
CA SER A 700 25.20 -22.76 -7.70
C SER A 700 24.86 -21.86 -6.49
N ALA A 701 25.28 -20.59 -6.51
CA ALA A 701 25.15 -19.69 -5.37
C ALA A 701 23.74 -19.13 -5.25
N ALA A 702 23.23 -19.06 -4.01
CA ALA A 702 21.97 -18.43 -3.63
C ALA A 702 21.96 -16.89 -3.78
N THR A 703 22.98 -16.32 -4.41
CA THR A 703 23.12 -14.89 -4.67
C THR A 703 22.36 -14.54 -5.94
N GLY A 704 21.33 -13.71 -5.82
CA GLY A 704 20.52 -13.23 -6.94
C GLY A 704 19.03 -13.64 -6.91
N LEU A 705 18.55 -14.21 -5.79
CA LEU A 705 17.11 -14.45 -5.60
C LEU A 705 16.38 -13.11 -5.42
N ILE A 706 15.36 -12.89 -6.24
CA ILE A 706 14.60 -11.64 -6.29
C ILE A 706 13.21 -11.90 -5.77
N THR A 707 12.85 -11.24 -4.68
CA THR A 707 11.50 -11.27 -4.10
C THR A 707 10.74 -9.95 -4.32
N THR A 708 11.40 -8.99 -4.94
CA THR A 708 10.89 -7.65 -5.24
C THR A 708 10.23 -7.60 -6.62
N PRO A 709 9.40 -6.59 -6.91
CA PRO A 709 8.75 -6.43 -8.20
C PRO A 709 9.70 -6.03 -9.35
N PHE A 710 10.91 -5.62 -9.03
CA PHE A 710 11.97 -5.27 -9.99
C PHE A 710 13.21 -6.13 -9.81
N GLY A 711 13.89 -6.45 -10.90
CA GLY A 711 15.15 -7.18 -10.86
C GLY A 711 15.88 -7.22 -12.20
N VAL A 712 17.17 -7.54 -12.15
CA VAL A 712 18.01 -7.69 -13.34
C VAL A 712 18.84 -8.96 -13.23
N SER A 713 19.28 -9.51 -14.37
CA SER A 713 20.28 -10.61 -14.42
C SER A 713 21.63 -10.16 -13.85
N ALA A 714 22.50 -11.12 -13.57
CA ALA A 714 23.79 -10.85 -12.95
C ALA A 714 24.69 -9.88 -13.76
N ASP A 715 24.57 -9.87 -15.08
CA ASP A 715 25.23 -8.92 -15.97
C ASP A 715 24.56 -7.52 -16.02
N GLY A 716 23.45 -7.35 -15.31
CA GLY A 716 22.72 -6.08 -15.20
C GLY A 716 21.90 -5.68 -16.43
N GLN A 717 21.88 -6.47 -17.51
CA GLN A 717 21.28 -6.03 -18.78
C GLN A 717 20.59 -7.11 -19.63
N SER A 718 21.03 -8.36 -19.59
CA SER A 718 20.50 -9.45 -20.45
C SER A 718 19.03 -9.76 -20.17
N LEU A 719 18.61 -9.66 -18.92
CA LEU A 719 17.22 -9.80 -18.48
C LEU A 719 16.87 -8.70 -17.50
N VAL A 720 15.74 -8.06 -17.73
CA VAL A 720 15.16 -7.07 -16.83
C VAL A 720 13.74 -7.50 -16.48
N MET A 721 13.42 -7.53 -15.20
CA MET A 721 12.09 -7.75 -14.67
C MET A 721 11.54 -6.45 -14.09
N GLN A 722 10.30 -6.14 -14.41
CA GLN A 722 9.55 -5.02 -13.85
C GLN A 722 8.11 -5.43 -13.59
N SER A 723 7.42 -4.71 -12.72
CA SER A 723 6.00 -4.92 -12.47
C SER A 723 5.12 -4.49 -13.65
N VAL A 724 3.97 -5.11 -13.77
CA VAL A 724 2.95 -4.81 -14.79
C VAL A 724 1.56 -5.14 -14.24
N ASN A 725 0.53 -4.52 -14.79
CA ASN A 725 -0.85 -4.73 -14.36
C ASN A 725 -1.52 -5.85 -15.15
N LEU A 726 -2.15 -6.79 -14.46
CA LEU A 726 -3.16 -7.71 -15.01
C LEU A 726 -4.56 -7.21 -14.63
N SER A 727 -4.94 -7.35 -13.38
CA SER A 727 -6.23 -6.92 -12.82
C SER A 727 -6.06 -5.77 -11.84
N PHE A 728 -4.95 -5.75 -11.11
CA PHE A 728 -4.58 -4.73 -10.14
C PHE A 728 -3.26 -4.07 -10.53
N GLN A 729 -2.96 -2.94 -9.91
CA GLN A 729 -1.67 -2.28 -10.13
C GLN A 729 -0.53 -3.22 -9.72
N GLU A 730 0.41 -3.47 -10.63
CA GLU A 730 1.64 -4.24 -10.42
C GLU A 730 1.47 -5.70 -9.92
N ASP A 731 0.34 -6.33 -10.22
CA ASP A 731 0.06 -7.73 -9.84
C ASP A 731 0.70 -8.77 -10.77
N GLY A 732 1.33 -8.34 -11.85
CA GLY A 732 2.10 -9.17 -12.77
C GLY A 732 3.57 -8.79 -12.85
N ARG A 733 4.36 -9.59 -13.57
CA ARG A 733 5.79 -9.35 -13.83
C ARG A 733 6.06 -9.41 -15.31
N GLN A 734 6.61 -8.32 -15.87
CA GLN A 734 7.09 -8.23 -17.22
C GLN A 734 8.60 -8.55 -17.25
N PHE A 735 8.98 -9.42 -18.13
CA PHE A 735 10.37 -9.80 -18.37
C PHE A 735 10.77 -9.35 -19.75
N ARG A 736 11.89 -8.66 -19.85
CA ARG A 736 12.47 -8.20 -21.11
C ARG A 736 13.80 -8.87 -21.33
N TRP A 737 13.91 -9.61 -22.45
CA TRP A 737 15.14 -10.19 -22.95
C TRP A 737 15.83 -9.17 -23.84
N ASN A 738 17.12 -8.92 -23.61
CA ASN A 738 17.95 -7.98 -24.38
C ASN A 738 19.25 -8.66 -24.87
N SER A 739 19.37 -9.99 -24.75
CA SER A 739 20.55 -10.76 -25.05
C SER A 739 20.41 -11.61 -26.32
N THR A 740 21.47 -11.72 -27.13
CA THR A 740 21.58 -12.68 -28.24
C THR A 740 21.79 -14.12 -27.75
N ASP A 741 22.28 -14.29 -26.52
CA ASP A 741 22.53 -15.58 -25.89
C ASP A 741 21.31 -16.04 -25.08
N ASP A 742 21.27 -17.32 -24.73
CA ASP A 742 20.21 -17.89 -23.93
C ASP A 742 20.18 -17.28 -22.51
N ALA A 743 19.04 -16.76 -22.15
CA ALA A 743 18.79 -16.28 -20.81
C ALA A 743 17.49 -16.89 -20.24
N SER A 744 17.40 -17.09 -18.93
CA SER A 744 16.21 -17.72 -18.32
C SER A 744 15.66 -16.98 -17.12
N VAL A 745 14.33 -16.94 -17.07
CA VAL A 745 13.53 -16.54 -15.93
C VAL A 745 13.10 -17.80 -15.20
N ARG A 746 13.28 -17.84 -13.89
CA ARG A 746 12.93 -18.98 -13.04
C ARG A 746 12.11 -18.53 -11.85
N LEU A 747 10.95 -19.13 -11.66
CA LEU A 747 10.19 -19.04 -10.42
C LEU A 747 10.65 -20.19 -9.51
N ARG A 748 11.38 -19.85 -8.44
CA ARG A 748 12.22 -20.79 -7.67
C ARG A 748 11.75 -20.94 -6.24
N TYR A 749 11.79 -22.16 -5.72
CA TYR A 749 11.70 -22.42 -4.28
C TYR A 749 13.00 -22.02 -3.59
N VAL A 750 12.94 -21.17 -2.58
CA VAL A 750 14.13 -20.72 -1.80
C VAL A 750 14.75 -21.91 -1.09
N GLN A 751 13.94 -22.81 -0.55
CA GLN A 751 14.37 -24.13 -0.06
C GLN A 751 13.80 -25.20 -0.97
N SER A 752 14.59 -26.24 -1.26
CA SER A 752 14.10 -27.34 -2.10
C SER A 752 12.87 -28.00 -1.48
N ALA A 753 11.78 -28.08 -2.22
CA ALA A 753 10.54 -28.70 -1.76
C ALA A 753 10.67 -30.23 -1.84
N ASN A 754 10.68 -30.91 -0.70
CA ASN A 754 10.86 -32.37 -0.64
C ASN A 754 9.58 -33.19 -0.85
N SER A 755 8.36 -32.59 -0.84
CA SER A 755 7.12 -33.37 -0.88
C SER A 755 5.87 -32.58 -1.32
N VAL A 756 5.96 -31.37 -1.82
CA VAL A 756 4.83 -30.43 -1.81
C VAL A 756 3.82 -30.66 -2.92
N HIS A 757 4.06 -31.44 -3.96
CA HIS A 757 3.18 -31.42 -5.14
C HIS A 757 2.75 -32.78 -5.67
N SER A 758 2.60 -33.79 -4.80
CA SER A 758 2.15 -35.14 -5.19
C SER A 758 0.74 -35.20 -5.79
N GLY A 759 0.01 -34.11 -5.81
CA GLY A 759 -1.37 -34.02 -6.33
C GLY A 759 -1.60 -32.98 -7.44
N ALA A 760 -0.58 -32.16 -7.81
CA ALA A 760 -0.76 -31.13 -8.84
C ALA A 760 -0.91 -31.76 -10.23
N LYS A 761 -2.01 -31.43 -10.92
CA LYS A 761 -2.30 -31.88 -12.29
C LYS A 761 -1.98 -30.86 -13.35
N TYR A 762 -2.14 -29.59 -13.04
CA TYR A 762 -1.92 -28.49 -13.98
C TYR A 762 -1.11 -27.39 -13.32
N LEU A 763 -0.28 -26.71 -14.13
CA LEU A 763 0.26 -25.39 -13.85
C LEU A 763 -0.54 -24.38 -14.68
N ARG A 764 -1.25 -23.46 -14.04
CA ARG A 764 -1.99 -22.37 -14.70
C ARG A 764 -1.28 -21.04 -14.47
N PHE A 765 -1.22 -20.22 -15.49
CA PHE A 765 -0.67 -18.87 -15.42
C PHE A 765 -1.28 -17.96 -16.48
N SER A 766 -1.34 -16.66 -16.18
CA SER A 766 -1.69 -15.62 -17.14
C SER A 766 -0.42 -15.13 -17.85
N LEU A 767 -0.51 -14.96 -19.17
CA LEU A 767 0.61 -14.62 -20.03
C LEU A 767 0.22 -13.55 -21.04
N ARG A 768 1.07 -12.56 -21.24
CA ARG A 768 0.93 -11.50 -22.24
C ARG A 768 2.25 -11.32 -22.98
N PHE A 769 2.19 -11.22 -24.30
CA PHE A 769 3.32 -10.82 -25.13
C PHE A 769 3.11 -9.39 -25.61
N ASP A 770 4.15 -8.59 -25.62
CA ASP A 770 4.08 -7.24 -26.20
C ASP A 770 4.30 -7.24 -27.70
N GLN A 771 4.84 -8.34 -28.23
CA GLN A 771 5.09 -8.61 -29.65
C GLN A 771 4.65 -10.04 -29.99
N GLN A 772 4.98 -10.53 -31.20
CA GLN A 772 4.72 -11.94 -31.52
C GLN A 772 5.54 -12.88 -30.63
N VAL A 773 4.99 -14.07 -30.37
CA VAL A 773 5.66 -15.11 -29.56
C VAL A 773 7.00 -15.47 -30.18
N PRO A 774 8.11 -15.38 -29.42
CA PRO A 774 9.45 -15.69 -29.94
C PRO A 774 9.58 -17.19 -30.28
N ALA A 775 10.13 -17.49 -31.45
CA ALA A 775 10.38 -18.87 -31.86
C ALA A 775 11.32 -19.64 -30.92
N THR A 776 12.14 -18.94 -30.14
CA THR A 776 13.10 -19.50 -29.19
C THR A 776 12.53 -19.75 -27.81
N LEU A 777 11.26 -19.40 -27.53
CA LEU A 777 10.68 -19.49 -26.19
C LEU A 777 10.42 -20.94 -25.77
N GLN A 778 11.09 -21.36 -24.72
CA GLN A 778 10.98 -22.68 -24.09
C GLN A 778 10.38 -22.55 -22.69
N LEU A 779 9.47 -23.44 -22.33
CA LEU A 779 8.90 -23.56 -20.99
C LEU A 779 9.34 -24.88 -20.33
N GLY A 780 9.79 -24.80 -19.08
CA GLY A 780 9.96 -25.92 -18.17
C GLY A 780 9.03 -25.75 -16.96
N ALA A 781 8.33 -26.80 -16.54
CA ALA A 781 7.50 -26.78 -15.35
C ALA A 781 7.94 -27.87 -14.37
N LEU A 782 7.95 -27.52 -13.08
CA LEU A 782 8.39 -28.35 -11.95
C LEU A 782 9.73 -29.04 -12.22
N CYS A 783 10.80 -28.28 -12.09
CA CYS A 783 12.16 -28.73 -12.40
C CYS A 783 12.95 -28.98 -11.11
N ASP A 784 13.83 -30.02 -11.15
CA ASP A 784 14.74 -30.39 -10.06
C ASP A 784 16.03 -29.56 -10.05
N VAL A 785 16.90 -29.87 -9.10
CA VAL A 785 18.21 -29.20 -8.94
C VAL A 785 19.16 -29.43 -10.11
N GLN A 786 18.96 -30.50 -10.91
CA GLN A 786 19.71 -30.79 -12.14
C GLN A 786 19.08 -30.10 -13.36
N GLY A 787 17.94 -29.44 -13.20
CA GLY A 787 17.22 -28.76 -14.29
C GLY A 787 16.39 -29.71 -15.15
N GLN A 788 16.12 -30.95 -14.68
CA GLN A 788 15.15 -31.85 -15.32
C GLN A 788 13.74 -31.44 -14.89
N CYS A 789 12.85 -31.26 -15.85
CA CYS A 789 11.51 -30.78 -15.60
C CYS A 789 10.46 -31.89 -15.86
N LEU A 790 9.35 -31.88 -15.12
CA LEU A 790 8.20 -32.74 -15.40
C LEU A 790 7.61 -32.46 -16.78
N ARG A 791 7.56 -31.22 -17.17
CA ARG A 791 7.16 -30.82 -18.55
C ARG A 791 8.17 -29.86 -19.11
N GLN A 792 8.51 -30.05 -20.39
CA GLN A 792 9.34 -29.13 -21.15
C GLN A 792 8.81 -29.08 -22.59
N LEU A 793 8.52 -27.87 -23.09
CA LEU A 793 7.99 -27.68 -24.43
C LEU A 793 8.36 -26.32 -25.01
N SER A 794 8.32 -26.23 -26.35
CA SER A 794 8.36 -24.94 -27.07
C SER A 794 6.99 -24.30 -27.03
N LEU A 795 6.93 -23.00 -26.74
CA LEU A 795 5.67 -22.25 -26.68
C LEU A 795 5.33 -21.55 -27.99
N ALA A 796 6.27 -21.48 -28.96
CA ALA A 796 6.10 -20.69 -30.18
C ALA A 796 4.87 -21.13 -30.99
N GLU A 797 4.73 -22.45 -31.27
CA GLU A 797 3.63 -22.97 -32.06
C GLU A 797 2.30 -23.01 -31.29
N PRO A 798 2.25 -23.54 -30.04
CA PRO A 798 1.00 -23.54 -29.29
C PRO A 798 0.39 -22.15 -29.07
N LEU A 799 1.23 -21.12 -28.96
CA LEU A 799 0.80 -19.75 -28.67
C LEU A 799 0.79 -18.84 -29.92
N ALA A 800 1.01 -19.37 -31.12
CA ALA A 800 1.10 -18.57 -32.36
C ALA A 800 -0.15 -17.75 -32.67
N HIS A 801 -1.30 -18.14 -32.14
CA HIS A 801 -2.59 -17.46 -32.31
C HIS A 801 -2.86 -16.37 -31.23
N PHE A 802 -2.00 -16.23 -30.22
CA PHE A 802 -2.17 -15.22 -29.18
C PHE A 802 -1.93 -13.83 -29.75
N LYS A 803 -2.83 -12.91 -29.43
CA LYS A 803 -2.72 -11.53 -29.88
C LYS A 803 -1.79 -10.75 -28.95
N PRO A 804 -0.78 -10.04 -29.51
CA PRO A 804 0.08 -9.17 -28.72
C PRO A 804 -0.73 -8.12 -27.95
N GLY A 805 -0.26 -7.78 -26.75
CA GLY A 805 -0.87 -6.79 -25.86
C GLY A 805 -2.03 -7.31 -25.01
N LEU A 806 -2.57 -8.50 -25.31
CA LEU A 806 -3.66 -9.09 -24.53
C LEU A 806 -3.16 -10.17 -23.56
N TRP A 807 -3.81 -10.25 -22.41
CA TRP A 807 -3.59 -11.32 -21.45
C TRP A 807 -4.34 -12.58 -21.89
N HIS A 808 -3.68 -13.72 -21.76
CA HIS A 808 -4.20 -15.06 -22.06
C HIS A 808 -3.91 -16.01 -20.91
N THR A 809 -4.84 -16.88 -20.57
CA THR A 809 -4.64 -17.91 -19.56
C THR A 809 -4.12 -19.19 -20.20
N VAL A 810 -3.05 -19.75 -19.67
CA VAL A 810 -2.44 -21.02 -20.10
C VAL A 810 -2.54 -22.03 -18.97
N GLU A 811 -3.13 -23.21 -19.23
CA GLU A 811 -3.14 -24.36 -18.35
C GLU A 811 -2.27 -25.47 -18.95
N LEU A 812 -1.21 -25.85 -18.26
CA LEU A 812 -0.28 -26.89 -18.67
C LEU A 812 -0.50 -28.17 -17.85
N ALA A 813 -0.87 -29.27 -18.49
CA ALA A 813 -0.96 -30.59 -17.84
C ALA A 813 0.42 -31.05 -17.37
N LEU A 814 0.52 -31.51 -16.12
CA LEU A 814 1.76 -31.93 -15.46
C LEU A 814 1.93 -33.46 -15.40
N GLY A 815 0.83 -34.20 -15.30
CA GLY A 815 0.83 -35.68 -15.12
C GLY A 815 0.76 -36.45 -16.44
N CYS A 816 1.80 -36.47 -17.26
CA CYS A 816 1.81 -37.17 -18.54
C CYS A 816 2.39 -38.57 -18.40
N ALA A 817 1.78 -39.57 -19.10
CA ALA A 817 2.24 -40.96 -19.10
C ALA A 817 3.68 -41.09 -19.65
N GLY A 818 4.54 -41.80 -18.94
CA GLY A 818 5.93 -42.03 -19.34
C GLY A 818 6.93 -41.02 -18.76
N GLN A 819 6.48 -40.10 -17.89
CA GLN A 819 7.38 -39.15 -17.23
C GLN A 819 8.31 -39.85 -16.23
N LYS A 820 9.57 -39.38 -16.21
CA LYS A 820 10.57 -39.80 -15.21
C LYS A 820 10.17 -39.23 -13.84
N ASN A 821 10.16 -40.06 -12.81
CA ASN A 821 10.10 -39.56 -11.45
C ASN A 821 11.29 -38.64 -11.24
N LEU A 822 11.05 -37.39 -10.77
CA LEU A 822 12.14 -36.50 -10.40
C LEU A 822 12.91 -37.12 -9.24
N ALA A 823 14.21 -37.36 -9.45
CA ALA A 823 15.05 -38.12 -8.51
C ALA A 823 15.50 -37.30 -7.28
N SER A 824 15.26 -35.98 -7.28
CA SER A 824 15.69 -35.05 -6.23
C SER A 824 14.64 -33.93 -6.04
N GLY A 825 14.68 -33.25 -4.91
CA GLY A 825 13.71 -32.21 -4.55
C GLY A 825 13.52 -31.15 -5.61
N LEU A 826 12.28 -30.67 -5.76
CA LEU A 826 11.90 -29.60 -6.68
C LEU A 826 12.65 -28.30 -6.35
N LYS A 827 13.14 -27.63 -7.37
CA LYS A 827 13.89 -26.38 -7.25
C LYS A 827 13.20 -25.22 -7.95
N ASP A 828 12.70 -25.40 -9.17
CA ASP A 828 12.03 -24.37 -9.95
C ASP A 828 10.61 -24.81 -10.30
N ALA A 829 9.60 -23.99 -9.95
CA ALA A 829 8.20 -24.24 -10.31
C ALA A 829 7.94 -23.98 -11.79
N LEU A 830 8.55 -22.92 -12.33
CA LEU A 830 8.46 -22.51 -13.73
C LEU A 830 9.81 -22.00 -14.20
N VAL A 831 10.18 -22.36 -15.43
CA VAL A 831 11.39 -21.87 -16.11
C VAL A 831 11.00 -21.41 -17.51
N LEU A 832 11.29 -20.18 -17.87
CA LEU A 832 11.21 -19.68 -19.23
C LEU A 832 12.59 -19.40 -19.75
N ARG A 833 12.95 -19.97 -20.90
CA ARG A 833 14.21 -19.72 -21.60
C ARG A 833 13.93 -19.10 -22.95
N SER A 834 14.71 -18.10 -23.31
CA SER A 834 14.65 -17.50 -24.63
C SER A 834 15.92 -16.70 -24.93
N LYS A 835 16.03 -16.21 -26.16
CA LYS A 835 17.06 -15.29 -26.62
C LYS A 835 16.48 -14.29 -27.60
N GLY A 836 17.18 -13.21 -27.86
CA GLY A 836 16.74 -12.13 -28.75
C GLY A 836 16.17 -10.95 -27.96
N GLN A 837 15.60 -10.00 -28.68
CA GLN A 837 14.95 -8.81 -28.10
C GLN A 837 13.44 -9.01 -28.13
N HIS A 838 12.84 -9.26 -26.98
CA HIS A 838 11.41 -9.39 -26.81
C HIS A 838 11.01 -9.22 -25.35
N SER A 839 9.72 -9.07 -25.11
CA SER A 839 9.18 -9.05 -23.75
C SER A 839 7.91 -9.87 -23.64
N LEU A 840 7.71 -10.43 -22.45
CA LEU A 840 6.47 -11.08 -22.05
C LEU A 840 6.17 -10.74 -20.58
N ALA A 841 4.91 -10.87 -20.20
CA ALA A 841 4.48 -10.71 -18.83
C ALA A 841 3.79 -11.96 -18.31
N LEU A 842 4.01 -12.25 -17.01
CA LEU A 842 3.40 -13.36 -16.27
C LEU A 842 2.62 -12.81 -15.07
N ALA A 843 1.47 -13.41 -14.79
CA ALA A 843 0.69 -13.17 -13.58
C ALA A 843 -0.11 -14.44 -13.22
N ASP A 844 -0.72 -14.46 -12.04
CA ASP A 844 -1.64 -15.51 -11.56
C ASP A 844 -1.11 -16.93 -11.78
N ILE A 845 0.11 -17.21 -11.29
CA ILE A 845 0.74 -18.51 -11.43
C ILE A 845 0.29 -19.40 -10.27
N VAL A 846 -0.41 -20.51 -10.59
CA VAL A 846 -0.94 -21.43 -9.58
C VAL A 846 -0.77 -22.88 -10.01
N LEU A 847 -0.64 -23.79 -9.02
CA LEU A 847 -0.76 -25.23 -9.23
C LEU A 847 -2.18 -25.68 -8.92
N LEU A 848 -2.76 -26.49 -9.80
CA LEU A 848 -4.12 -27.03 -9.68
C LEU A 848 -4.07 -28.52 -9.35
N THR A 849 -4.80 -28.94 -8.31
CA THR A 849 -5.02 -30.36 -7.97
C THR A 849 -6.23 -30.94 -8.66
N GLN A 850 -6.61 -32.19 -8.34
CA GLN A 850 -7.68 -32.92 -9.01
C GLN A 850 -9.08 -32.29 -8.91
N ASN A 851 -9.32 -31.45 -7.91
CA ASN A 851 -10.64 -30.94 -7.56
C ASN A 851 -10.92 -29.50 -8.09
N ALA A 852 -9.95 -28.87 -8.74
CA ALA A 852 -10.15 -27.54 -9.30
C ALA A 852 -10.85 -27.62 -10.66
N GLU A 853 -12.04 -26.98 -10.78
CA GLU A 853 -12.71 -26.86 -12.08
C GLU A 853 -11.98 -25.85 -12.98
N PRO A 854 -11.85 -26.11 -14.29
CA PRO A 854 -11.28 -25.16 -15.23
C PRO A 854 -12.20 -23.94 -15.33
N GLN A 855 -11.63 -22.74 -15.18
CA GLN A 855 -12.38 -21.52 -15.50
C GLN A 855 -12.57 -21.42 -17.01
N ALA A 856 -13.82 -21.42 -17.45
CA ALA A 856 -14.19 -21.26 -18.86
C ALA A 856 -14.16 -19.77 -19.24
N GLU A 857 -12.95 -19.18 -19.36
CA GLU A 857 -12.78 -17.86 -19.96
C GLU A 857 -12.47 -17.97 -21.46
N THR A 858 -13.03 -17.07 -22.24
CA THR A 858 -12.98 -17.03 -23.71
C THR A 858 -11.57 -16.89 -24.33
N GLN A 859 -10.51 -16.82 -23.53
CA GLN A 859 -9.10 -16.65 -23.93
C GLN A 859 -8.16 -17.64 -23.22
N SER A 860 -8.62 -18.83 -22.86
CA SER A 860 -7.81 -19.86 -22.21
C SER A 860 -7.30 -20.91 -23.20
N LEU A 861 -6.03 -21.32 -23.04
CA LEU A 861 -5.41 -22.42 -23.77
C LEU A 861 -5.01 -23.52 -22.81
N ARG A 862 -5.51 -24.75 -23.05
CA ARG A 862 -5.10 -25.92 -22.28
C ARG A 862 -4.14 -26.77 -23.11
N LEU A 863 -2.95 -27.01 -22.57
CA LEU A 863 -1.90 -27.82 -23.16
C LEU A 863 -1.89 -29.21 -22.51
N GLU A 864 -2.61 -30.16 -23.14
CA GLU A 864 -2.72 -31.53 -22.67
C GLU A 864 -1.47 -32.38 -22.99
N CYS A 865 -1.38 -33.56 -22.35
CA CYS A 865 -0.33 -34.53 -22.63
C CYS A 865 -0.49 -35.07 -24.08
N GLY A 866 0.58 -35.06 -24.86
CA GLY A 866 0.57 -35.46 -26.29
C GLY A 866 0.71 -34.30 -27.28
N ALA A 867 0.67 -33.05 -26.81
CA ALA A 867 1.04 -31.88 -27.57
C ALA A 867 2.58 -31.72 -27.74
N GLU A 868 3.34 -32.80 -27.60
CA GLU A 868 4.77 -32.78 -27.88
C GLU A 868 4.96 -32.85 -29.38
N LEU A 869 5.57 -31.82 -29.91
CA LEU A 869 5.97 -31.72 -31.30
C LEU A 869 6.87 -32.88 -31.69
N ALA A 870 6.53 -33.55 -32.83
CA ALA A 870 7.48 -34.34 -33.57
C ALA A 870 8.76 -33.53 -33.78
N LYS A 871 9.93 -34.18 -33.57
CA LYS A 871 11.30 -33.66 -33.63
C LYS A 871 11.56 -32.76 -34.81
#